data_40d2e3b7c5c5b201f0a24de12fd7311a
#
_entry.id   40d2e3b7c5c5b201f0a24de12fd7311a
#
_cell.length_a   1.000
_cell.length_b   1.000
_cell.length_c   1.000
_cell.angle_alpha   90.00
_cell.angle_beta   90.00
_cell.angle_gamma   90.00
#
_symmetry.space_group_name_H-M   'P 1'
#
loop_
_entity.id
_entity.type
_entity.pdbx_description
1 polymer ?
#
loop_
_entity_poly.entity_id
_entity_poly.type
_entity_poly.pdbx_seq_one_letter_code
_entity_poly.pdbx_strand_id
1 'polypeptide(L)'
;MICISHCKHLLLASMIICAAPTAYAQTDTNANDVETKHPKELSGHVTGKQGEPLIGVVVQVKGTNNRTITDEQGAYTLSAPQGAHITLTFHYIGCKPAERQVDLSQSCKQDVQLNEATEMLQGVEVVGRNERSYKNTLSFVGTKTATPIKDVPQSIGYVTKELVLDQGATTVNDVVKNISGVNQYSFYNDFSIRGFRTTGNRNSGNLINGMRAQTSLWKQQSLANIERVEVIKGPASALFGNASPGGVVNRVTKKPLSENRRQVSTTVGSYSTFNIYSDFTGPLDRKATLLYRLNLGYENTDSYRDLQGGQNFIAAPSFSYVPNSRTQFNVDVFFQQYNGKIDRGQSIFGDGDLYSVPISRSLSAANDYLKERLVNITLGLSHKLSNHVSFNSTYLNSSYDEDMQEHNQANAYVLNADSTQNNSRVMMQAMVRKRHFRNNSFNNYLNIDFNTGRVRHTVLVGWDYFQTALLAGTSSMTAKGYLLKNGKTTTRFDKRKINNYVLDADGNPKTNVPYFDLNSTTGNGMKDISKYVFTTDPINPYRQYSHGIYVQEQLKYGRLQLLLGLRQEFFTDILNRRLADESRATQHALIPRVGAVVALNKAINVYGTWVKGFEPQAASIQSDPNTGGPFSPEQSQLLEMGIKSDWFDRRLSLTAALFHLTKNNTLYNAGDAGNPNLLMQVGEEVAKGVEVDVAGEILPNWSVVVNYAYTDAKITKTATDKERDFGTQRPNTPRHAANVWTKYILRHGALRNLGFGIGVNANSERYGQVGKRANTIVYPGYAILNAALYYRVRSMQLQLNADNLLNKTYWVGGYDKLRSFPGAPLFIKATATYRF
;
A
#
# COMPACT_ATOMS: atom_id res chain seq x y z
N MET A 1 0.55 25.68 33.75
CA MET A 1 0.10 27.06 33.49
C MET A 1 1.23 27.79 32.78
N ILE A 2 1.38 27.61 31.48
CA ILE A 2 2.17 28.35 30.47
C ILE A 2 2.19 27.45 29.23
N CYS A 3 1.32 27.71 28.28
CA CYS A 3 1.45 27.38 26.82
C CYS A 3 0.09 27.54 26.11
N ILE A 4 -0.47 28.74 26.14
CA ILE A 4 -1.69 29.09 25.34
C ILE A 4 -1.40 30.32 24.44
N SER A 5 -0.13 30.71 24.25
CA SER A 5 0.19 31.98 23.55
C SER A 5 0.58 31.82 22.08
N HIS A 6 0.80 30.61 21.54
CA HIS A 6 1.28 30.43 20.14
C HIS A 6 0.23 29.90 19.15
N CYS A 7 -0.97 29.61 19.59
CA CYS A 7 -2.03 29.09 18.70
C CYS A 7 -2.90 30.16 18.04
N LYS A 8 -2.76 31.44 18.44
CA LYS A 8 -3.60 32.52 17.89
C LYS A 8 -3.15 33.08 16.54
N HIS A 9 -1.91 32.85 16.12
CA HIS A 9 -1.40 33.39 14.85
C HIS A 9 -1.49 32.44 13.66
N LEU A 10 -1.72 31.15 13.87
CA LEU A 10 -1.90 30.20 12.75
C LEU A 10 -3.35 30.14 12.24
N LEU A 11 -4.34 30.55 13.02
CA LEU A 11 -5.75 30.57 12.59
C LEU A 11 -6.11 31.82 11.75
N LEU A 12 -5.29 32.87 11.80
CA LEU A 12 -5.51 34.08 10.97
C LEU A 12 -4.89 33.95 9.56
N ALA A 13 -3.89 33.12 9.36
CA ALA A 13 -3.24 32.93 8.05
C ALA A 13 -4.05 32.08 7.08
N SER A 14 -5.01 31.28 7.55
CA SER A 14 -5.86 30.44 6.70
C SER A 14 -7.18 31.09 6.25
N MET A 15 -7.49 32.29 6.72
CA MET A 15 -8.71 33.02 6.33
C MET A 15 -8.48 34.18 5.33
N ILE A 16 -7.25 34.47 4.91
CA ILE A 16 -6.93 35.66 4.07
C ILE A 16 -6.87 35.34 2.56
N ILE A 17 -7.05 34.09 2.12
CA ILE A 17 -6.98 33.75 0.68
C ILE A 17 -8.36 33.67 -0.01
N CYS A 18 -9.44 34.03 0.63
CA CYS A 18 -10.80 33.92 0.05
C CYS A 18 -11.57 35.25 -0.07
N ALA A 19 -10.93 36.37 -0.31
CA ALA A 19 -11.64 37.60 -0.64
C ALA A 19 -10.91 38.41 -1.73
N ALA A 20 -11.15 38.06 -3.00
CA ALA A 20 -10.99 39.00 -4.11
C ALA A 20 -12.35 39.55 -4.49
N PRO A 21 -12.61 40.85 -4.41
CA PRO A 21 -13.87 41.42 -4.86
C PRO A 21 -13.86 41.51 -6.38
N THR A 22 -14.85 40.92 -7.02
CA THR A 22 -15.18 41.23 -8.41
C THR A 22 -15.82 42.61 -8.47
N ALA A 23 -15.04 43.60 -8.93
CA ALA A 23 -15.58 44.89 -9.27
C ALA A 23 -16.37 44.74 -10.58
N TYR A 24 -17.69 44.97 -10.52
CA TYR A 24 -18.53 45.22 -11.68
C TYR A 24 -18.34 46.68 -12.07
N ALA A 25 -17.77 46.91 -13.24
CA ALA A 25 -17.86 48.24 -13.90
C ALA A 25 -19.22 48.31 -14.65
N GLN A 26 -20.11 49.15 -14.18
CA GLN A 26 -21.24 49.63 -14.97
C GLN A 26 -20.69 50.62 -16.00
N THR A 27 -20.85 50.35 -17.27
CA THR A 27 -20.81 51.35 -18.33
C THR A 27 -22.22 51.52 -18.89
N ASP A 28 -22.80 52.65 -18.61
CA ASP A 28 -23.97 53.18 -19.34
C ASP A 28 -23.56 53.44 -20.80
N THR A 29 -24.26 52.85 -21.76
CA THR A 29 -24.33 53.38 -23.12
C THR A 29 -25.67 53.13 -23.73
N ASN A 30 -26.17 54.18 -24.32
CA ASN A 30 -27.45 54.45 -24.93
C ASN A 30 -27.94 53.34 -25.90
N ALA A 31 -29.27 53.26 -25.90
CA ALA A 31 -30.12 52.48 -26.78
C ALA A 31 -29.90 52.79 -28.27
N ASN A 32 -29.75 51.73 -29.04
CA ASN A 32 -30.30 51.64 -30.40
C ASN A 32 -30.87 50.21 -30.57
N ASP A 33 -32.13 50.12 -30.83
CA ASP A 33 -32.93 48.97 -31.09
C ASP A 33 -32.37 48.13 -32.23
N VAL A 34 -31.69 47.05 -31.89
CA VAL A 34 -31.55 45.84 -32.72
C VAL A 34 -32.19 44.72 -31.95
N GLU A 35 -33.26 44.09 -32.45
CA GLU A 35 -33.85 42.87 -31.91
C GLU A 35 -32.79 41.83 -31.55
N THR A 36 -32.30 41.86 -30.33
CA THR A 36 -31.38 40.83 -29.81
C THR A 36 -32.23 39.61 -29.47
N LYS A 37 -32.21 38.63 -30.37
CA LYS A 37 -32.70 37.28 -30.08
C LYS A 37 -31.97 36.75 -28.85
N HIS A 38 -32.64 36.62 -27.73
CA HIS A 38 -32.10 36.08 -26.45
C HIS A 38 -31.51 34.69 -26.72
N PRO A 39 -30.30 34.39 -26.24
CA PRO A 39 -29.72 33.06 -26.37
C PRO A 39 -30.61 32.03 -25.69
N LYS A 40 -30.83 30.89 -26.32
CA LYS A 40 -31.62 29.78 -25.79
C LYS A 40 -30.74 28.88 -24.94
N GLU A 41 -31.23 28.49 -23.80
CA GLU A 41 -30.48 27.60 -22.89
C GLU A 41 -30.72 26.14 -23.32
N LEU A 42 -29.65 25.46 -23.68
CA LEU A 42 -29.63 24.04 -24.04
C LEU A 42 -29.11 23.26 -22.85
N SER A 43 -29.84 22.25 -22.39
CA SER A 43 -29.48 21.39 -21.26
C SER A 43 -29.54 19.91 -21.63
N GLY A 44 -29.01 19.06 -20.80
CA GLY A 44 -29.07 17.60 -20.94
C GLY A 44 -28.26 16.86 -19.93
N HIS A 45 -28.30 15.54 -20.01
CA HIS A 45 -27.51 14.65 -19.16
C HIS A 45 -26.60 13.80 -20.03
N VAL A 46 -25.37 13.61 -19.55
CA VAL A 46 -24.44 12.67 -20.15
C VAL A 46 -24.27 11.48 -19.23
N THR A 47 -24.53 10.29 -19.77
CA THR A 47 -24.39 9.03 -19.03
C THR A 47 -23.38 8.10 -19.72
N GLY A 48 -22.83 7.20 -18.95
CA GLY A 48 -22.05 6.08 -19.47
C GLY A 48 -22.93 4.94 -19.96
N LYS A 49 -22.31 3.87 -20.44
CA LYS A 49 -23.00 2.72 -21.04
C LYS A 49 -23.94 1.99 -20.06
N GLN A 50 -23.77 2.15 -18.78
CA GLN A 50 -24.58 1.53 -17.72
C GLN A 50 -25.61 2.49 -17.12
N GLY A 51 -25.76 3.70 -17.71
CA GLY A 51 -26.69 4.72 -17.24
C GLY A 51 -26.16 5.57 -16.06
N GLU A 52 -24.90 5.35 -15.64
CA GLU A 52 -24.24 6.16 -14.63
C GLU A 52 -23.98 7.58 -15.14
N PRO A 53 -24.19 8.64 -14.31
CA PRO A 53 -23.90 10.00 -14.71
C PRO A 53 -22.39 10.21 -14.92
N LEU A 54 -22.00 10.82 -16.04
CA LEU A 54 -20.62 11.16 -16.32
C LEU A 54 -20.35 12.63 -15.97
N ILE A 55 -19.58 12.86 -14.93
CA ILE A 55 -19.12 14.18 -14.50
C ILE A 55 -17.88 14.58 -15.28
N GLY A 56 -17.76 15.87 -15.65
CA GLY A 56 -16.54 16.37 -16.30
C GLY A 56 -16.49 16.12 -17.79
N VAL A 57 -17.58 15.71 -18.43
CA VAL A 57 -17.68 15.63 -19.89
C VAL A 57 -17.66 17.04 -20.43
N VAL A 58 -16.72 17.33 -21.32
CA VAL A 58 -16.69 18.60 -22.07
C VAL A 58 -17.73 18.53 -23.17
N VAL A 59 -18.77 19.41 -23.07
CA VAL A 59 -19.79 19.59 -24.08
C VAL A 59 -19.52 20.89 -24.81
N GLN A 60 -19.28 20.84 -26.12
CA GLN A 60 -18.87 22.00 -26.93
C GLN A 60 -19.69 22.09 -28.19
N VAL A 61 -20.09 23.32 -28.58
CA VAL A 61 -20.61 23.59 -29.90
C VAL A 61 -19.47 23.52 -30.91
N LYS A 62 -19.54 22.58 -31.85
CA LYS A 62 -18.50 22.28 -32.84
C LYS A 62 -18.12 23.54 -33.62
N GLY A 63 -16.81 23.80 -33.71
CA GLY A 63 -16.29 24.98 -34.45
C GLY A 63 -16.35 26.30 -33.66
N THR A 64 -16.77 26.31 -32.41
CA THR A 64 -16.84 27.51 -31.58
C THR A 64 -16.10 27.34 -30.27
N ASN A 65 -15.88 28.42 -29.50
CA ASN A 65 -15.35 28.37 -28.14
C ASN A 65 -16.43 28.18 -27.06
N ASN A 66 -17.69 28.03 -27.47
CA ASN A 66 -18.82 27.87 -26.58
C ASN A 66 -18.88 26.44 -26.06
N ARG A 67 -18.59 26.25 -24.78
CA ARG A 67 -18.52 24.95 -24.11
C ARG A 67 -18.89 25.01 -22.65
N THR A 68 -19.32 23.88 -22.11
CA THR A 68 -19.61 23.65 -20.69
C THR A 68 -19.06 22.30 -20.26
N ILE A 69 -19.16 22.00 -18.98
CA ILE A 69 -18.72 20.72 -18.39
C ILE A 69 -19.89 20.16 -17.57
N THR A 70 -20.13 18.85 -17.65
CA THR A 70 -21.18 18.19 -16.87
C THR A 70 -20.86 18.19 -15.38
N ASP A 71 -21.91 18.38 -14.56
CA ASP A 71 -21.87 18.37 -13.09
C ASP A 71 -21.88 16.94 -12.48
N GLU A 72 -22.04 16.86 -11.14
CA GLU A 72 -22.07 15.58 -10.39
C GLU A 72 -23.23 14.66 -10.78
N GLN A 73 -24.28 15.17 -11.39
CA GLN A 73 -25.43 14.43 -11.87
C GLN A 73 -25.31 14.11 -13.38
N GLY A 74 -24.18 14.46 -14.00
CA GLY A 74 -23.96 14.35 -15.44
C GLY A 74 -24.74 15.41 -16.23
N ALA A 75 -25.36 16.40 -15.55
CA ALA A 75 -26.12 17.45 -16.18
C ALA A 75 -25.22 18.54 -16.76
N TYR A 76 -25.63 19.12 -17.88
CA TYR A 76 -24.95 20.27 -18.46
C TYR A 76 -25.95 21.31 -18.93
N THR A 77 -25.53 22.56 -18.95
CA THR A 77 -26.26 23.70 -19.51
C THR A 77 -25.32 24.53 -20.36
N LEU A 78 -25.77 24.90 -21.54
CA LEU A 78 -25.01 25.64 -22.55
C LEU A 78 -25.89 26.69 -23.23
N SER A 79 -25.43 27.93 -23.30
CA SER A 79 -26.12 29.02 -23.99
C SER A 79 -25.84 28.93 -25.48
N ALA A 80 -26.89 28.90 -26.33
CA ALA A 80 -26.69 28.79 -27.78
C ALA A 80 -27.61 29.76 -28.55
N PRO A 81 -27.24 30.22 -29.76
CA PRO A 81 -28.07 31.15 -30.58
C PRO A 81 -29.39 30.53 -30.93
N GLN A 82 -30.49 31.33 -30.88
CA GLN A 82 -31.80 30.86 -31.19
C GLN A 82 -31.95 30.56 -32.68
N GLY A 83 -32.64 29.46 -33.04
CA GLY A 83 -32.95 29.09 -34.44
C GLY A 83 -31.81 28.43 -35.24
N ALA A 84 -30.74 28.02 -34.59
CA ALA A 84 -29.59 27.41 -35.27
C ALA A 84 -29.63 25.89 -35.16
N HIS A 85 -29.28 25.20 -36.25
CA HIS A 85 -28.83 23.82 -36.21
C HIS A 85 -27.38 23.78 -35.71
N ILE A 86 -27.13 23.21 -34.57
CA ILE A 86 -25.77 23.11 -34.00
C ILE A 86 -25.35 21.66 -33.88
N THR A 87 -24.06 21.41 -33.98
CA THR A 87 -23.47 20.11 -33.65
C THR A 87 -22.78 20.23 -32.30
N LEU A 88 -23.25 19.46 -31.34
CA LEU A 88 -22.55 19.30 -30.05
C LEU A 88 -21.51 18.19 -30.16
N THR A 89 -20.35 18.44 -29.60
CA THR A 89 -19.31 17.43 -29.40
C THR A 89 -19.19 17.15 -27.91
N PHE A 90 -19.15 15.88 -27.56
CA PHE A 90 -19.01 15.38 -26.21
C PHE A 90 -17.66 14.69 -26.10
N HIS A 91 -16.77 15.24 -25.29
CA HIS A 91 -15.45 14.69 -25.04
C HIS A 91 -15.32 14.30 -23.59
N TYR A 92 -15.06 13.04 -23.35
CA TYR A 92 -14.76 12.51 -22.03
C TYR A 92 -13.57 11.55 -22.14
N ILE A 93 -12.58 11.72 -21.26
CA ILE A 93 -11.40 10.89 -21.29
C ILE A 93 -11.80 9.45 -20.93
N GLY A 94 -11.41 8.50 -21.78
CA GLY A 94 -11.83 7.09 -21.65
C GLY A 94 -13.12 6.72 -22.40
N CYS A 95 -13.80 7.70 -23.03
CA CYS A 95 -14.97 7.44 -23.88
C CYS A 95 -14.68 7.84 -25.34
N LYS A 96 -15.36 7.17 -26.28
CA LYS A 96 -15.38 7.60 -27.67
C LYS A 96 -16.07 8.96 -27.75
N PRO A 97 -15.46 9.97 -28.41
CA PRO A 97 -16.15 11.23 -28.66
C PRO A 97 -17.48 10.99 -29.35
N ALA A 98 -18.52 11.65 -28.91
CA ALA A 98 -19.83 11.60 -29.55
C ALA A 98 -20.17 12.95 -30.14
N GLU A 99 -20.81 12.95 -31.31
CA GLU A 99 -21.40 14.15 -31.93
C GLU A 99 -22.91 14.00 -32.02
N ARG A 100 -23.62 15.08 -31.71
CA ARG A 100 -25.09 15.15 -31.87
C ARG A 100 -25.49 16.44 -32.53
N GLN A 101 -26.29 16.34 -33.59
CA GLN A 101 -26.93 17.49 -34.20
C GLN A 101 -28.18 17.83 -33.38
N VAL A 102 -28.30 19.07 -33.02
CA VAL A 102 -29.45 19.61 -32.25
C VAL A 102 -30.05 20.76 -33.00
N ASP A 103 -31.35 20.65 -33.24
CA ASP A 103 -32.16 21.74 -33.79
C ASP A 103 -32.79 22.49 -32.60
N LEU A 104 -32.27 23.66 -32.32
CA LEU A 104 -32.74 24.50 -31.23
C LEU A 104 -34.12 25.13 -31.48
N SER A 105 -34.70 24.99 -32.68
CA SER A 105 -36.08 25.36 -32.96
C SER A 105 -37.07 24.37 -32.33
N GLN A 106 -36.67 23.08 -32.24
CA GLN A 106 -37.52 21.97 -31.80
C GLN A 106 -37.23 21.49 -30.39
N SER A 107 -35.97 21.51 -29.95
CA SER A 107 -35.60 20.96 -28.63
C SER A 107 -34.50 21.77 -27.96
N CYS A 108 -34.65 21.99 -26.64
CA CYS A 108 -33.62 22.59 -25.76
C CYS A 108 -33.02 21.55 -24.81
N LYS A 109 -33.27 20.26 -25.03
CA LYS A 109 -32.75 19.18 -24.20
C LYS A 109 -32.10 18.11 -25.07
N GLN A 110 -30.87 17.73 -24.77
CA GLN A 110 -30.13 16.67 -25.44
C GLN A 110 -29.41 15.79 -24.44
N ASP A 111 -29.94 14.61 -24.16
CA ASP A 111 -29.30 13.58 -23.36
C ASP A 111 -28.41 12.73 -24.26
N VAL A 112 -27.21 12.33 -23.74
CA VAL A 112 -26.23 11.58 -24.52
C VAL A 112 -25.63 10.47 -23.66
N GLN A 113 -25.59 9.27 -24.25
CA GLN A 113 -24.85 8.16 -23.68
C GLN A 113 -23.49 8.03 -24.39
N LEU A 114 -22.41 8.09 -23.61
CA LEU A 114 -21.05 7.85 -24.12
C LEU A 114 -20.69 6.38 -23.97
N ASN A 115 -20.10 5.84 -25.03
CA ASN A 115 -19.52 4.52 -24.97
C ASN A 115 -18.06 4.61 -24.54
N GLU A 116 -17.62 3.72 -23.66
CA GLU A 116 -16.20 3.59 -23.33
C GLU A 116 -15.39 3.42 -24.62
N ALA A 117 -14.31 4.17 -24.75
CA ALA A 117 -13.34 3.91 -25.78
C ALA A 117 -12.75 2.53 -25.49
N THR A 118 -13.04 1.56 -26.35
CA THR A 118 -12.40 0.23 -26.32
C THR A 118 -10.88 0.34 -26.50
N GLU A 119 -10.41 1.53 -26.80
CA GLU A 119 -9.03 1.92 -27.01
C GLU A 119 -8.58 2.94 -25.93
N MET A 120 -8.64 2.55 -24.64
CA MET A 120 -7.82 3.27 -23.64
C MET A 120 -6.36 3.20 -24.11
N LEU A 121 -5.59 4.27 -23.89
CA LEU A 121 -4.13 4.21 -23.99
C LEU A 121 -3.69 3.09 -23.02
N GLN A 122 -3.42 1.90 -23.58
CA GLN A 122 -3.10 0.71 -22.82
C GLN A 122 -1.72 0.89 -22.21
N GLY A 123 -1.60 1.36 -21.00
CA GLY A 123 -0.27 1.49 -20.46
C GLY A 123 -0.14 2.19 -19.14
N VAL A 124 -0.99 3.13 -18.87
CA VAL A 124 -1.04 3.83 -17.59
C VAL A 124 -2.49 4.06 -17.25
N GLU A 125 -2.87 3.90 -16.02
CA GLU A 125 -4.18 4.37 -15.56
C GLU A 125 -4.18 5.89 -15.61
N VAL A 126 -4.77 6.41 -16.67
CA VAL A 126 -4.50 7.75 -17.19
C VAL A 126 -5.38 8.81 -16.56
N VAL A 127 -6.51 8.41 -15.98
CA VAL A 127 -7.51 9.34 -15.46
C VAL A 127 -8.11 8.78 -14.18
N GLY A 128 -8.27 9.65 -13.19
CA GLY A 128 -8.97 9.30 -11.97
C GLY A 128 -10.38 8.84 -12.28
N ARG A 129 -10.77 7.70 -11.73
CA ARG A 129 -12.10 7.16 -11.90
C ARG A 129 -13.10 7.97 -11.10
N ASN A 130 -14.24 8.20 -11.71
CA ASN A 130 -15.38 8.83 -11.05
C ASN A 130 -16.29 7.81 -10.34
N GLU A 131 -15.86 6.55 -10.22
CA GLU A 131 -16.61 5.52 -9.52
C GLU A 131 -16.62 5.80 -8.02
N ARG A 132 -17.80 5.97 -7.45
CA ARG A 132 -18.04 6.13 -6.00
C ARG A 132 -18.44 4.81 -5.37
N SER A 133 -17.73 3.73 -5.70
CA SER A 133 -18.08 2.37 -5.29
C SER A 133 -16.92 1.68 -4.57
N TYR A 134 -17.25 0.73 -3.71
CA TYR A 134 -16.26 -0.17 -3.13
C TYR A 134 -15.72 -1.19 -4.16
N LYS A 135 -16.37 -1.30 -5.31
CA LYS A 135 -15.94 -2.18 -6.41
C LYS A 135 -14.89 -1.53 -7.28
N ASN A 136 -13.88 -2.30 -7.66
CA ASN A 136 -12.92 -1.98 -8.70
C ASN A 136 -13.11 -2.91 -9.90
N THR A 137 -13.26 -2.36 -11.11
CA THR A 137 -13.59 -3.13 -12.32
C THR A 137 -12.37 -3.55 -13.12
N LEU A 138 -11.28 -2.77 -13.07
CA LEU A 138 -10.09 -2.96 -13.88
C LEU A 138 -8.85 -3.07 -12.99
N SER A 139 -7.91 -3.92 -13.36
CA SER A 139 -6.58 -3.94 -12.79
C SER A 139 -5.54 -3.92 -13.90
N PHE A 140 -4.62 -2.97 -13.78
CA PHE A 140 -3.47 -2.88 -14.67
C PHE A 140 -2.34 -3.81 -14.21
N VAL A 141 -2.20 -3.97 -12.89
CA VAL A 141 -1.08 -4.68 -12.31
C VAL A 141 -1.14 -6.20 -12.50
N GLY A 142 -2.32 -6.76 -12.78
CA GLY A 142 -2.49 -8.21 -13.02
C GLY A 142 -1.91 -8.70 -14.36
N THR A 143 -1.86 -7.82 -15.38
CA THR A 143 -1.46 -8.19 -16.74
C THR A 143 -0.59 -7.14 -17.44
N LYS A 144 -0.29 -6.01 -16.80
CA LYS A 144 0.30 -4.79 -17.41
C LYS A 144 -0.52 -4.26 -18.61
N THR A 145 -1.81 -4.61 -18.67
CA THR A 145 -2.80 -4.11 -19.61
C THR A 145 -4.08 -3.77 -18.86
N ALA A 146 -4.92 -2.89 -19.39
CA ALA A 146 -6.20 -2.53 -18.79
C ALA A 146 -7.20 -3.70 -18.91
N THR A 147 -6.99 -4.75 -18.13
CA THR A 147 -7.82 -5.97 -18.15
C THR A 147 -8.89 -5.92 -17.06
N PRO A 148 -10.17 -6.21 -17.39
CA PRO A 148 -11.20 -6.39 -16.35
C PRO A 148 -10.75 -7.43 -15.33
N ILE A 149 -10.92 -7.14 -14.04
CA ILE A 149 -10.49 -8.04 -12.95
C ILE A 149 -11.09 -9.44 -13.11
N LYS A 150 -12.33 -9.53 -13.60
CA LYS A 150 -13.00 -10.81 -13.85
C LYS A 150 -12.34 -11.63 -14.96
N ASP A 151 -11.59 -11.00 -15.88
CA ASP A 151 -10.92 -11.64 -17.00
C ASP A 151 -9.43 -11.93 -16.69
N VAL A 152 -8.93 -11.58 -15.52
CA VAL A 152 -7.57 -11.91 -15.07
C VAL A 152 -7.57 -13.29 -14.41
N PRO A 153 -6.77 -14.27 -14.89
CA PRO A 153 -6.73 -15.62 -14.30
C PRO A 153 -5.85 -15.66 -13.03
N GLN A 154 -6.09 -14.79 -12.07
CA GLN A 154 -5.41 -14.74 -10.77
C GLN A 154 -6.23 -13.94 -9.78
N SER A 155 -6.18 -14.30 -8.51
CA SER A 155 -6.84 -13.55 -7.44
C SER A 155 -6.14 -12.20 -7.22
N ILE A 156 -6.92 -11.12 -7.29
CA ILE A 156 -6.49 -9.75 -7.01
C ILE A 156 -7.46 -9.16 -5.99
N GLY A 157 -6.96 -8.91 -4.78
CA GLY A 157 -7.70 -8.16 -3.78
C GLY A 157 -7.48 -6.66 -3.97
N TYR A 158 -8.45 -5.83 -3.56
CA TYR A 158 -8.32 -4.37 -3.68
C TYR A 158 -9.13 -3.65 -2.61
N VAL A 159 -8.71 -2.41 -2.33
CA VAL A 159 -9.42 -1.45 -1.46
C VAL A 159 -9.47 -0.12 -2.20
N THR A 160 -10.67 0.41 -2.44
CA THR A 160 -10.88 1.70 -3.12
C THR A 160 -10.76 2.86 -2.15
N LYS A 161 -10.53 4.08 -2.65
CA LYS A 161 -10.49 5.32 -1.84
C LYS A 161 -11.80 5.55 -1.08
N GLU A 162 -12.94 5.14 -1.63
CA GLU A 162 -14.25 5.28 -0.99
C GLU A 162 -14.29 4.48 0.30
N LEU A 163 -13.82 3.23 0.28
CA LEU A 163 -13.74 2.41 1.48
C LEU A 163 -12.71 2.96 2.48
N VAL A 164 -11.55 3.45 1.97
CA VAL A 164 -10.53 4.14 2.79
C VAL A 164 -11.13 5.32 3.54
N LEU A 165 -11.86 6.20 2.83
CA LEU A 165 -12.50 7.39 3.41
C LEU A 165 -13.59 6.99 4.41
N ASP A 166 -14.45 6.03 4.06
CA ASP A 166 -15.57 5.62 4.90
C ASP A 166 -15.11 4.96 6.21
N GLN A 167 -14.00 4.22 6.19
CA GLN A 167 -13.38 3.67 7.40
C GLN A 167 -12.51 4.69 8.16
N GLY A 168 -12.31 5.90 7.62
CA GLY A 168 -11.39 6.89 8.20
C GLY A 168 -9.95 6.38 8.30
N ALA A 169 -9.55 5.52 7.36
CA ALA A 169 -8.23 4.91 7.32
C ALA A 169 -7.18 5.91 6.80
N THR A 170 -5.99 5.88 7.38
CA THR A 170 -4.89 6.79 7.03
C THR A 170 -3.67 6.07 6.48
N THR A 171 -3.53 4.78 6.77
CA THR A 171 -2.38 3.95 6.37
C THR A 171 -2.80 2.68 5.65
N VAL A 172 -1.85 2.05 4.94
CA VAL A 172 -2.09 0.76 4.26
C VAL A 172 -2.46 -0.34 5.26
N ASN A 173 -1.88 -0.33 6.47
CA ASN A 173 -2.18 -1.32 7.50
C ASN A 173 -3.66 -1.26 7.95
N ASP A 174 -4.27 -0.06 7.95
CA ASP A 174 -5.68 0.10 8.34
C ASP A 174 -6.63 -0.60 7.38
N VAL A 175 -6.24 -0.77 6.11
CA VAL A 175 -7.13 -1.23 5.05
C VAL A 175 -6.89 -2.64 4.56
N VAL A 176 -5.70 -3.23 4.78
CA VAL A 176 -5.39 -4.60 4.31
C VAL A 176 -6.31 -5.67 4.90
N LYS A 177 -6.91 -5.43 6.07
CA LYS A 177 -7.96 -6.27 6.64
C LYS A 177 -9.18 -6.48 5.72
N ASN A 178 -9.40 -5.58 4.75
CA ASN A 178 -10.47 -5.68 3.76
C ASN A 178 -10.12 -6.58 2.56
N ILE A 179 -8.99 -7.29 2.60
CA ILE A 179 -8.54 -8.21 1.55
C ILE A 179 -8.31 -9.59 2.15
N SER A 180 -8.95 -10.62 1.60
CA SER A 180 -8.81 -11.99 2.10
C SER A 180 -7.36 -12.49 1.99
N GLY A 181 -6.91 -13.26 2.99
CA GLY A 181 -5.57 -13.84 3.04
C GLY A 181 -4.42 -12.86 3.27
N VAL A 182 -4.72 -11.58 3.59
CA VAL A 182 -3.74 -10.53 3.91
C VAL A 182 -3.89 -10.12 5.37
N ASN A 183 -2.81 -10.26 6.14
CA ASN A 183 -2.79 -9.93 7.56
C ASN A 183 -1.63 -9.00 7.87
N GLN A 184 -1.84 -8.08 8.80
CA GLN A 184 -0.77 -7.26 9.36
C GLN A 184 0.23 -8.16 10.09
N TYR A 185 1.53 -7.93 9.93
CA TYR A 185 2.59 -8.70 10.57
C TYR A 185 3.20 -7.94 11.76
N SER A 186 3.38 -6.63 11.60
CA SER A 186 3.97 -5.74 12.60
C SER A 186 3.36 -4.34 12.50
N PHE A 187 3.90 -3.37 13.25
CA PHE A 187 3.57 -1.95 13.11
C PHE A 187 4.19 -1.28 11.89
N TYR A 188 5.02 -2.00 11.12
CA TYR A 188 5.73 -1.48 9.95
C TYR A 188 5.00 -1.80 8.64
N ASN A 189 5.66 -1.54 7.50
CA ASN A 189 5.10 -1.82 6.16
C ASN A 189 5.34 -3.30 5.75
N ASP A 190 5.02 -4.25 6.60
CA ASP A 190 5.11 -5.68 6.31
C ASP A 190 3.80 -6.42 6.60
N PHE A 191 3.49 -7.37 5.73
CA PHE A 191 2.25 -8.13 5.73
C PHE A 191 2.52 -9.62 5.60
N SER A 192 1.63 -10.45 6.13
CA SER A 192 1.54 -11.87 5.78
C SER A 192 0.49 -12.02 4.70
N ILE A 193 0.88 -12.47 3.51
CA ILE A 193 -0.02 -12.79 2.42
C ILE A 193 0.03 -14.29 2.21
N ARG A 194 -1.10 -14.99 2.42
CA ARG A 194 -1.16 -16.46 2.33
C ARG A 194 -0.07 -17.19 3.14
N GLY A 195 0.31 -16.63 4.30
CA GLY A 195 1.36 -17.19 5.17
C GLY A 195 2.78 -16.77 4.84
N PHE A 196 3.03 -16.07 3.75
CA PHE A 196 4.36 -15.57 3.40
C PHE A 196 4.49 -14.08 3.72
N ARG A 197 5.55 -13.74 4.44
CA ARG A 197 5.82 -12.36 4.83
C ARG A 197 6.34 -11.57 3.65
N THR A 198 5.75 -10.41 3.39
CA THR A 198 6.32 -9.38 2.50
C THR A 198 7.07 -8.39 3.36
N THR A 199 8.34 -8.12 3.06
CA THR A 199 9.14 -7.16 3.84
C THR A 199 9.41 -5.90 3.02
N GLY A 200 9.06 -4.73 3.58
CA GLY A 200 9.36 -3.44 2.97
C GLY A 200 10.85 -3.19 2.75
N ASN A 201 11.70 -3.76 3.61
CA ASN A 201 13.15 -3.54 3.61
C ASN A 201 13.89 -4.17 2.42
N ARG A 202 13.31 -5.15 1.74
CA ARG A 202 13.94 -5.86 0.61
C ARG A 202 13.31 -5.55 -0.74
N ASN A 203 12.40 -4.58 -0.80
CA ASN A 203 11.70 -4.13 -2.02
C ASN A 203 10.98 -5.22 -2.82
N SER A 204 10.83 -6.42 -2.27
CA SER A 204 10.24 -7.57 -2.96
C SER A 204 8.71 -7.59 -2.95
N GLY A 205 8.07 -6.75 -2.14
CA GLY A 205 6.62 -6.79 -1.93
C GLY A 205 5.86 -5.47 -2.15
N ASN A 206 6.56 -4.37 -2.47
CA ASN A 206 5.95 -3.04 -2.54
C ASN A 206 6.06 -2.42 -3.94
N LEU A 207 4.89 -2.10 -4.52
CA LEU A 207 4.79 -1.43 -5.80
C LEU A 207 4.06 -0.08 -5.66
N ILE A 208 4.43 0.87 -6.52
CA ILE A 208 3.68 2.10 -6.77
C ILE A 208 3.39 2.14 -8.28
N ASN A 209 2.11 2.15 -8.65
CA ASN A 209 1.66 2.12 -10.05
C ASN A 209 2.34 0.99 -10.87
N GLY A 210 2.50 -0.18 -10.27
CA GLY A 210 3.17 -1.32 -10.89
C GLY A 210 4.69 -1.23 -10.99
N MET A 211 5.33 -0.21 -10.41
CA MET A 211 6.77 -0.04 -10.35
C MET A 211 7.30 -0.41 -8.95
N ARG A 212 8.44 -1.11 -8.88
CA ARG A 212 9.11 -1.35 -7.59
C ARG A 212 9.59 -0.03 -7.00
N ALA A 213 9.21 0.26 -5.77
CA ALA A 213 9.51 1.52 -5.11
C ALA A 213 10.02 1.29 -3.69
N GLN A 214 10.93 2.15 -3.26
CA GLN A 214 11.26 2.30 -1.85
C GLN A 214 10.08 2.91 -1.11
N THR A 215 9.78 2.37 0.06
CA THR A 215 8.86 2.96 1.02
C THR A 215 9.62 3.38 2.27
N SER A 216 9.02 4.18 3.15
CA SER A 216 9.53 4.35 4.51
C SER A 216 9.73 3.00 5.18
N LEU A 217 10.80 2.84 5.94
CA LEU A 217 11.11 1.58 6.58
C LEU A 217 10.29 1.38 7.86
N TRP A 218 10.01 2.47 8.56
CA TRP A 218 9.38 2.45 9.89
C TRP A 218 7.98 3.07 9.88
N LYS A 219 7.84 4.30 9.37
CA LYS A 219 6.53 4.93 9.24
C LYS A 219 5.69 4.18 8.22
N GLN A 220 4.50 3.79 8.61
CA GLN A 220 3.52 3.24 7.70
C GLN A 220 3.17 4.26 6.61
N GLN A 221 3.02 3.76 5.38
CA GLN A 221 2.74 4.63 4.25
C GLN A 221 1.35 5.21 4.30
N SER A 222 1.26 6.53 4.17
CA SER A 222 0.00 7.26 4.11
C SER A 222 -0.79 6.97 2.84
N LEU A 223 -2.12 7.02 2.97
CA LEU A 223 -3.08 6.88 1.87
C LEU A 223 -3.52 8.23 1.26
N ALA A 224 -2.95 9.35 1.67
CA ALA A 224 -3.37 10.70 1.25
C ALA A 224 -3.44 10.88 -0.27
N ASN A 225 -2.47 10.36 -1.02
CA ASN A 225 -2.39 10.43 -2.48
C ASN A 225 -2.76 9.12 -3.20
N ILE A 226 -3.37 8.16 -2.49
CA ILE A 226 -3.68 6.83 -3.03
C ILE A 226 -5.14 6.77 -3.49
N GLU A 227 -5.35 6.31 -4.72
CA GLU A 227 -6.66 6.05 -5.32
C GLU A 227 -7.21 4.69 -4.88
N ARG A 228 -6.32 3.68 -4.81
CA ARG A 228 -6.63 2.33 -4.32
C ARG A 228 -5.37 1.56 -3.95
N VAL A 229 -5.54 0.57 -3.10
CA VAL A 229 -4.53 -0.45 -2.81
C VAL A 229 -4.97 -1.74 -3.49
N GLU A 230 -4.05 -2.39 -4.21
CA GLU A 230 -4.27 -3.70 -4.86
C GLU A 230 -3.28 -4.71 -4.30
N VAL A 231 -3.70 -5.94 -4.12
CA VAL A 231 -2.83 -7.05 -3.73
C VAL A 231 -2.96 -8.15 -4.77
N ILE A 232 -1.85 -8.41 -5.49
CA ILE A 232 -1.75 -9.59 -6.34
C ILE A 232 -1.33 -10.73 -5.44
N LYS A 233 -2.19 -11.75 -5.32
CA LYS A 233 -1.96 -12.88 -4.42
C LYS A 233 -1.23 -14.01 -5.16
N GLY A 234 -0.18 -14.56 -4.51
CA GLY A 234 0.73 -15.53 -5.12
C GLY A 234 1.89 -14.89 -5.87
N PRO A 235 2.79 -15.69 -6.46
CA PRO A 235 3.99 -15.20 -7.12
C PRO A 235 3.66 -14.20 -8.23
N ALA A 236 4.20 -13.00 -8.13
CA ALA A 236 4.07 -11.94 -9.15
C ALA A 236 5.34 -11.80 -10.02
N SER A 237 6.26 -12.74 -9.87
CA SER A 237 7.60 -12.67 -10.48
C SER A 237 7.58 -12.67 -12.01
N ALA A 238 6.60 -13.29 -12.64
CA ALA A 238 6.44 -13.28 -14.11
C ALA A 238 6.24 -11.85 -14.68
N LEU A 239 5.75 -10.90 -13.88
CA LEU A 239 5.52 -9.52 -14.29
C LEU A 239 6.52 -8.54 -13.68
N PHE A 240 7.00 -8.83 -12.45
CA PHE A 240 7.74 -7.87 -11.64
C PHE A 240 9.12 -8.39 -11.19
N GLY A 241 9.55 -9.58 -11.64
CA GLY A 241 10.82 -10.21 -11.26
C GLY A 241 10.79 -10.70 -9.81
N ASN A 242 11.89 -10.56 -9.06
CA ASN A 242 11.99 -11.00 -7.68
C ASN A 242 10.81 -10.49 -6.83
N ALA A 243 9.98 -11.38 -6.32
CA ALA A 243 8.78 -11.05 -5.52
C ALA A 243 8.48 -12.13 -4.50
N SER A 244 7.93 -11.74 -3.35
CA SER A 244 7.48 -12.66 -2.31
C SER A 244 6.52 -13.72 -2.86
N PRO A 245 6.63 -14.99 -2.43
CA PRO A 245 5.73 -16.06 -2.85
C PRO A 245 4.25 -15.75 -2.56
N GLY A 246 3.96 -15.09 -1.44
CA GLY A 246 2.59 -14.75 -1.05
C GLY A 246 1.94 -13.70 -1.94
N GLY A 247 2.72 -12.79 -2.50
CA GLY A 247 2.21 -11.73 -3.34
C GLY A 247 2.87 -10.36 -3.14
N VAL A 248 2.32 -9.36 -3.82
CA VAL A 248 2.79 -7.97 -3.78
C VAL A 248 1.64 -7.00 -3.51
N VAL A 249 1.96 -5.91 -2.80
CA VAL A 249 1.03 -4.81 -2.52
C VAL A 249 1.34 -3.66 -3.48
N ASN A 250 0.38 -3.31 -4.32
CA ASN A 250 0.47 -2.20 -5.26
C ASN A 250 -0.38 -1.02 -4.79
N ARG A 251 0.21 0.15 -4.75
CA ARG A 251 -0.46 1.41 -4.44
C ARG A 251 -0.66 2.18 -5.72
N VAL A 252 -1.90 2.37 -6.10
CA VAL A 252 -2.26 3.17 -7.28
C VAL A 252 -2.49 4.60 -6.82
N THR A 253 -1.70 5.53 -7.36
CA THR A 253 -1.78 6.95 -6.98
C THR A 253 -2.94 7.65 -7.68
N LYS A 254 -3.48 8.67 -7.03
CA LYS A 254 -4.47 9.57 -7.63
C LYS A 254 -3.85 10.29 -8.83
N LYS A 255 -4.56 10.29 -9.96
CA LYS A 255 -4.13 10.96 -11.19
C LYS A 255 -4.88 12.28 -11.41
N PRO A 256 -4.30 13.24 -12.15
CA PRO A 256 -4.99 14.46 -12.56
C PRO A 256 -6.35 14.18 -13.22
N LEU A 257 -7.32 15.04 -12.98
CA LEU A 257 -8.66 14.98 -13.58
C LEU A 257 -8.87 16.14 -14.55
N SER A 258 -9.69 15.93 -15.55
CA SER A 258 -10.13 17.01 -16.48
C SER A 258 -11.17 17.95 -15.86
N GLU A 259 -11.81 17.54 -14.76
CA GLU A 259 -12.73 18.36 -13.97
C GLU A 259 -12.01 19.13 -12.87
N ASN A 260 -12.48 20.33 -12.56
CA ASN A 260 -12.05 21.06 -11.38
C ASN A 260 -12.66 20.42 -10.14
N ARG A 261 -11.79 19.95 -9.23
CA ARG A 261 -12.20 19.43 -7.94
C ARG A 261 -11.27 19.95 -6.87
N ARG A 262 -11.84 20.46 -5.80
CA ARG A 262 -11.11 20.97 -4.66
C ARG A 262 -11.73 20.43 -3.38
N GLN A 263 -10.93 19.81 -2.55
CA GLN A 263 -11.37 19.19 -1.31
C GLN A 263 -10.35 19.44 -0.21
N VAL A 264 -10.85 19.78 0.98
CA VAL A 264 -10.06 19.84 2.21
C VAL A 264 -10.77 19.00 3.26
N SER A 265 -10.01 18.16 3.98
CA SER A 265 -10.53 17.32 5.07
C SER A 265 -9.70 17.54 6.31
N THR A 266 -10.34 17.78 7.45
CA THR A 266 -9.70 17.90 8.77
C THR A 266 -10.24 16.84 9.68
N THR A 267 -9.36 16.14 10.38
CA THR A 267 -9.69 15.07 11.33
C THR A 267 -9.10 15.39 12.70
N VAL A 268 -9.91 15.27 13.75
CA VAL A 268 -9.49 15.28 15.14
C VAL A 268 -9.90 13.95 15.79
N GLY A 269 -9.15 13.49 16.78
CA GLY A 269 -9.47 12.21 17.40
C GLY A 269 -8.71 11.89 18.67
N SER A 270 -8.88 10.66 19.15
CA SER A 270 -8.18 10.12 20.32
C SER A 270 -6.67 10.26 20.16
N TYR A 271 -5.94 10.32 21.26
CA TYR A 271 -4.48 10.44 21.31
C TYR A 271 -3.96 11.66 20.56
N SER A 272 -4.54 12.84 20.82
CA SER A 272 -4.16 14.12 20.22
C SER A 272 -4.09 14.10 18.68
N THR A 273 -4.85 13.21 18.05
CA THR A 273 -4.85 13.11 16.58
C THR A 273 -5.38 14.40 15.95
N PHE A 274 -4.55 14.97 15.07
CA PHE A 274 -4.90 16.09 14.20
C PHE A 274 -4.33 15.85 12.80
N ASN A 275 -5.20 15.68 11.81
CA ASN A 275 -4.81 15.51 10.42
C ASN A 275 -5.53 16.51 9.54
N ILE A 276 -4.82 17.04 8.55
CA ILE A 276 -5.41 17.85 7.48
C ILE A 276 -4.92 17.34 6.13
N TYR A 277 -5.86 17.11 5.21
CA TYR A 277 -5.57 16.67 3.84
C TYR A 277 -6.25 17.58 2.84
N SER A 278 -5.58 17.88 1.75
CA SER A 278 -6.16 18.59 0.62
C SER A 278 -5.93 17.84 -0.69
N ASP A 279 -6.89 17.94 -1.60
CA ASP A 279 -6.86 17.32 -2.92
C ASP A 279 -7.42 18.32 -3.94
N PHE A 280 -6.53 18.91 -4.72
CA PHE A 280 -6.84 19.90 -5.74
C PHE A 280 -6.48 19.35 -7.10
N THR A 281 -7.40 19.37 -8.06
CA THR A 281 -7.16 18.88 -9.42
C THR A 281 -7.99 19.63 -10.45
N GLY A 282 -7.52 19.66 -11.68
CA GLY A 282 -8.22 20.27 -12.82
C GLY A 282 -7.29 20.55 -13.99
N PRO A 283 -7.84 21.12 -15.06
CA PRO A 283 -7.04 21.59 -16.19
C PRO A 283 -6.32 22.90 -15.87
N LEU A 284 -5.08 23.03 -16.37
CA LEU A 284 -4.29 24.26 -16.31
C LEU A 284 -4.47 25.11 -17.57
N ASP A 285 -4.93 24.50 -18.67
CA ASP A 285 -5.16 25.19 -19.94
C ASP A 285 -6.62 25.06 -20.39
N ARG A 286 -7.06 25.97 -21.26
CA ARG A 286 -8.43 25.99 -21.78
C ARG A 286 -8.81 24.74 -22.60
N LYS A 287 -7.83 24.03 -23.17
CA LYS A 287 -8.03 22.82 -23.98
C LYS A 287 -8.05 21.55 -23.15
N ALA A 288 -7.81 21.65 -21.83
CA ALA A 288 -7.62 20.52 -20.93
C ALA A 288 -6.54 19.53 -21.40
N THR A 289 -5.50 20.06 -22.07
CA THR A 289 -4.34 19.26 -22.50
C THR A 289 -3.29 19.13 -21.42
N LEU A 290 -3.21 20.10 -20.50
CA LEU A 290 -2.33 20.08 -19.34
C LEU A 290 -3.19 20.00 -18.06
N LEU A 291 -3.07 18.90 -17.34
CA LEU A 291 -3.84 18.62 -16.14
C LEU A 291 -2.90 18.59 -14.94
N TYR A 292 -3.39 19.02 -13.78
CA TYR A 292 -2.66 18.93 -12.51
C TYR A 292 -3.48 18.24 -11.44
N ARG A 293 -2.77 17.69 -10.46
CA ARG A 293 -3.32 17.29 -9.15
C ARG A 293 -2.30 17.55 -8.07
N LEU A 294 -2.74 18.13 -6.97
CA LEU A 294 -1.93 18.39 -5.79
C LEU A 294 -2.62 17.78 -4.57
N ASN A 295 -1.98 16.78 -3.97
CA ASN A 295 -2.38 16.27 -2.68
C ASN A 295 -1.38 16.76 -1.63
N LEU A 296 -1.88 17.38 -0.57
CA LEU A 296 -1.09 17.77 0.59
C LEU A 296 -1.66 17.06 1.82
N GLY A 297 -0.79 16.68 2.75
CA GLY A 297 -1.18 16.08 4.01
C GLY A 297 -0.27 16.53 5.15
N TYR A 298 -0.87 16.80 6.29
CA TYR A 298 -0.16 16.94 7.56
C TYR A 298 -0.86 16.06 8.58
N GLU A 299 -0.12 15.22 9.26
CA GLU A 299 -0.57 14.32 10.31
C GLU A 299 0.23 14.62 11.56
N ASN A 300 -0.45 14.81 12.68
CA ASN A 300 0.15 14.87 14.01
C ASN A 300 -0.67 13.99 14.92
N THR A 301 -0.05 12.96 15.48
CA THR A 301 -0.74 11.95 16.28
C THR A 301 0.20 11.44 17.36
N ASP A 302 -0.28 11.46 18.60
CA ASP A 302 0.28 10.66 19.66
C ASP A 302 -0.18 9.20 19.51
N SER A 303 0.22 8.35 20.40
CA SER A 303 -0.16 6.93 20.39
C SER A 303 -0.76 6.53 21.73
N TYR A 304 -1.57 5.46 21.76
CA TYR A 304 -1.91 4.76 23.00
C TYR A 304 -0.69 4.10 23.64
N ARG A 305 0.43 4.04 22.92
CA ARG A 305 1.72 3.53 23.39
C ARG A 305 2.52 4.67 24.03
N ASP A 306 3.07 4.42 25.21
CA ASP A 306 3.84 5.41 25.97
C ASP A 306 4.99 5.98 25.14
N LEU A 307 5.17 7.29 25.13
CA LEU A 307 6.23 8.00 24.43
C LEU A 307 6.26 7.83 22.91
N GLN A 308 5.25 7.23 22.29
CA GLN A 308 5.14 7.06 20.83
C GLN A 308 4.29 8.17 20.22
N GLY A 309 4.49 8.39 18.94
CA GLY A 309 3.79 9.41 18.19
C GLY A 309 4.70 10.10 17.19
N GLY A 310 4.19 11.10 16.49
CA GLY A 310 5.00 11.88 15.57
C GLY A 310 4.20 12.69 14.56
N GLN A 311 4.94 13.48 13.79
CA GLN A 311 4.45 14.37 12.75
C GLN A 311 4.85 13.85 11.38
N ASN A 312 3.93 13.91 10.42
CA ASN A 312 4.17 13.47 9.05
C ASN A 312 3.66 14.54 8.08
N PHE A 313 4.53 15.03 7.22
CA PHE A 313 4.19 15.96 6.16
C PHE A 313 4.28 15.24 4.80
N ILE A 314 3.30 15.45 3.95
CA ILE A 314 3.17 14.83 2.64
C ILE A 314 2.86 15.90 1.61
N ALA A 315 3.57 15.86 0.47
CA ALA A 315 3.25 16.63 -0.72
C ALA A 315 3.36 15.74 -1.96
N ALA A 316 2.29 15.67 -2.74
CA ALA A 316 2.23 14.82 -3.92
C ALA A 316 1.64 15.59 -5.13
N PRO A 317 2.43 16.48 -5.78
CA PRO A 317 2.06 17.07 -7.04
C PRO A 317 2.15 16.05 -8.19
N SER A 318 1.20 16.11 -9.10
CA SER A 318 1.13 15.28 -10.31
C SER A 318 0.67 16.11 -11.49
N PHE A 319 1.26 15.88 -12.64
CA PHE A 319 0.94 16.55 -13.90
C PHE A 319 0.74 15.52 -15.00
N SER A 320 -0.23 15.76 -15.86
CA SER A 320 -0.46 14.98 -17.08
C SER A 320 -0.56 15.92 -18.28
N TYR A 321 0.25 15.69 -19.29
CA TYR A 321 0.20 16.40 -20.56
C TYR A 321 -0.33 15.47 -21.64
N VAL A 322 -1.50 15.78 -22.18
CA VAL A 322 -2.25 14.99 -23.18
C VAL A 322 -2.48 15.86 -24.41
N PRO A 323 -1.44 16.08 -25.23
CA PRO A 323 -1.53 16.96 -26.42
C PRO A 323 -2.52 16.47 -27.47
N ASN A 324 -2.77 15.16 -27.52
CA ASN A 324 -3.67 14.50 -28.44
C ASN A 324 -4.10 13.12 -27.90
N SER A 325 -5.00 12.43 -28.60
CA SER A 325 -5.51 11.11 -28.23
C SER A 325 -4.49 9.96 -28.32
N ARG A 326 -3.30 10.21 -28.83
CA ARG A 326 -2.25 9.20 -29.02
C ARG A 326 -1.11 9.30 -28.02
N THR A 327 -0.90 10.47 -27.40
CA THR A 327 0.29 10.74 -26.59
C THR A 327 -0.09 11.27 -25.23
N GLN A 328 0.55 10.74 -24.20
CA GLN A 328 0.44 11.24 -22.84
C GLN A 328 1.77 11.15 -22.13
N PHE A 329 2.10 12.24 -21.43
CA PHE A 329 3.22 12.33 -20.50
C PHE A 329 2.68 12.55 -19.09
N ASN A 330 3.25 11.84 -18.11
CA ASN A 330 2.92 12.00 -16.71
C ASN A 330 4.18 12.29 -15.90
N VAL A 331 4.05 13.18 -14.93
CA VAL A 331 5.07 13.46 -13.91
C VAL A 331 4.39 13.40 -12.56
N ASP A 332 4.78 12.44 -11.73
CA ASP A 332 4.29 12.33 -10.36
C ASP A 332 5.46 12.52 -9.40
N VAL A 333 5.31 13.38 -8.41
CA VAL A 333 6.25 13.53 -7.31
C VAL A 333 5.54 13.16 -6.02
N PHE A 334 6.22 12.45 -5.17
CA PHE A 334 5.78 12.17 -3.80
C PHE A 334 6.90 12.52 -2.85
N PHE A 335 6.62 13.42 -1.94
CA PHE A 335 7.50 13.81 -0.84
C PHE A 335 6.83 13.47 0.47
N GLN A 336 7.56 12.84 1.37
CA GLN A 336 7.14 12.55 2.74
C GLN A 336 8.29 12.85 3.68
N GLN A 337 7.99 13.54 4.77
CA GLN A 337 8.89 13.76 5.90
C GLN A 337 8.20 13.39 7.19
N TYR A 338 8.76 12.43 7.90
CA TYR A 338 8.30 11.97 9.20
C TYR A 338 9.30 12.32 10.29
N ASN A 339 8.80 12.87 11.41
CA ASN A 339 9.53 13.08 12.64
C ASN A 339 8.75 12.44 13.79
N GLY A 340 9.31 11.43 14.43
CA GLY A 340 8.64 10.70 15.50
C GLY A 340 9.56 9.72 16.18
N LYS A 341 9.05 8.56 16.55
CA LYS A 341 9.80 7.46 17.17
C LYS A 341 9.46 6.12 16.53
N ILE A 342 10.27 5.09 16.81
CA ILE A 342 10.03 3.71 16.35
C ILE A 342 9.37 2.96 17.51
N ASP A 343 8.17 2.42 17.28
CA ASP A 343 7.54 1.50 18.22
C ASP A 343 8.00 0.06 17.93
N ARG A 344 8.75 -0.51 18.87
CA ARG A 344 9.23 -1.89 18.78
C ARG A 344 8.25 -2.91 19.33
N GLY A 345 7.05 -2.50 19.68
CA GLY A 345 6.03 -3.35 20.26
C GLY A 345 6.14 -3.47 21.78
N GLN A 346 5.34 -4.37 22.32
CA GLN A 346 5.26 -4.70 23.74
C GLN A 346 6.27 -5.80 24.07
N SER A 347 7.04 -5.61 25.16
CA SER A 347 7.78 -6.67 25.82
C SER A 347 7.00 -7.14 27.04
N ILE A 348 6.95 -8.45 27.24
CA ILE A 348 6.24 -9.12 28.36
C ILE A 348 7.21 -9.88 29.24
N PHE A 349 6.77 -10.39 30.38
CA PHE A 349 7.60 -11.23 31.27
C PHE A 349 8.05 -12.52 30.55
N GLY A 350 9.15 -13.08 31.01
CA GLY A 350 9.76 -14.26 30.40
C GLY A 350 8.93 -15.55 30.47
N ASP A 351 7.92 -15.60 31.35
CA ASP A 351 6.92 -16.68 31.42
C ASP A 351 5.99 -16.71 30.20
N GLY A 352 5.81 -15.58 29.51
CA GLY A 352 5.11 -15.48 28.24
C GLY A 352 3.64 -15.07 28.34
N ASP A 353 3.17 -14.56 29.48
CA ASP A 353 1.83 -14.00 29.60
C ASP A 353 1.72 -12.65 28.88
N LEU A 354 0.91 -12.59 27.82
CA LEU A 354 0.66 -11.39 27.02
C LEU A 354 0.00 -10.24 27.80
N TYR A 355 -0.71 -10.56 28.87
CA TYR A 355 -1.45 -9.61 29.71
C TYR A 355 -0.64 -9.12 30.91
N SER A 356 0.57 -9.67 31.13
CA SER A 356 1.42 -9.34 32.26
C SER A 356 1.93 -7.89 32.28
N VAL A 357 1.95 -7.23 31.11
CA VAL A 357 2.37 -5.84 30.94
C VAL A 357 1.31 -5.06 30.18
N PRO A 358 0.95 -3.83 30.59
CA PRO A 358 -0.02 -3.02 29.87
C PRO A 358 0.35 -2.84 28.40
N ILE A 359 -0.64 -2.92 27.50
CA ILE A 359 -0.42 -2.73 26.05
C ILE A 359 0.09 -1.33 25.69
N SER A 360 -0.07 -0.35 26.57
CA SER A 360 0.49 1.00 26.43
C SER A 360 2.00 1.05 26.63
N ARG A 361 2.58 0.08 27.33
CA ARG A 361 3.99 0.12 27.71
C ARG A 361 4.91 0.03 26.49
N SER A 362 5.72 1.08 26.30
CA SER A 362 6.83 1.14 25.35
C SER A 362 8.17 1.21 26.09
N LEU A 363 9.23 0.63 25.52
CA LEU A 363 10.57 0.67 26.05
C LEU A 363 11.43 1.78 25.45
N SER A 364 10.89 2.60 24.56
CA SER A 364 11.59 3.77 24.00
C SER A 364 11.94 4.78 25.08
N ALA A 365 13.10 5.43 24.96
CA ALA A 365 13.48 6.51 25.85
C ALA A 365 12.80 7.83 25.44
N ALA A 366 12.67 8.78 26.38
CA ALA A 366 11.99 10.04 26.15
C ALA A 366 12.70 10.89 25.07
N ASN A 367 14.03 10.78 24.95
CA ASN A 367 14.86 11.48 23.97
C ASN A 367 15.18 10.67 22.70
N ASP A 368 14.52 9.55 22.48
CA ASP A 368 14.60 8.84 21.20
C ASP A 368 13.93 9.64 20.09
N TYR A 369 14.45 9.48 18.87
CA TYR A 369 13.88 10.09 17.69
C TYR A 369 14.07 9.25 16.43
N LEU A 370 13.20 9.45 15.48
CA LEU A 370 13.28 8.97 14.12
C LEU A 370 12.93 10.10 13.16
N LYS A 371 13.81 10.37 12.21
CA LYS A 371 13.56 11.27 11.08
C LYS A 371 13.67 10.45 9.80
N GLU A 372 12.59 10.35 9.04
CA GLU A 372 12.55 9.72 7.72
C GLU A 372 12.17 10.74 6.66
N ARG A 373 12.88 10.72 5.54
CA ARG A 373 12.54 11.49 4.34
C ARG A 373 12.48 10.55 3.15
N LEU A 374 11.36 10.55 2.44
CA LEU A 374 11.14 9.77 1.23
C LEU A 374 10.75 10.71 0.08
N VAL A 375 11.43 10.56 -1.04
CA VAL A 375 11.10 11.26 -2.29
C VAL A 375 10.99 10.23 -3.40
N ASN A 376 9.85 10.20 -4.09
CA ASN A 376 9.64 9.40 -5.30
C ASN A 376 9.33 10.34 -6.46
N ILE A 377 10.02 10.17 -7.59
CA ILE A 377 9.76 10.91 -8.83
C ILE A 377 9.47 9.88 -9.91
N THR A 378 8.29 9.93 -10.50
CA THR A 378 7.87 9.05 -11.59
C THR A 378 7.67 9.85 -12.86
N LEU A 379 8.29 9.40 -13.94
CA LEU A 379 8.09 9.93 -15.29
C LEU A 379 7.46 8.83 -16.14
N GLY A 380 6.36 9.14 -16.81
CA GLY A 380 5.64 8.18 -17.65
C GLY A 380 5.37 8.74 -19.05
N LEU A 381 5.57 7.91 -20.07
CA LEU A 381 5.17 8.15 -21.45
C LEU A 381 4.30 7.00 -21.91
N SER A 382 3.16 7.31 -22.48
CA SER A 382 2.33 6.37 -23.23
C SER A 382 2.07 6.95 -24.62
N HIS A 383 2.38 6.18 -25.67
CA HIS A 383 2.24 6.62 -27.05
C HIS A 383 1.68 5.52 -27.96
N LYS A 384 0.61 5.81 -28.69
CA LYS A 384 0.06 4.93 -29.73
C LYS A 384 0.84 5.13 -31.02
N LEU A 385 1.70 4.17 -31.36
CA LEU A 385 2.44 4.14 -32.62
C LEU A 385 1.49 3.90 -33.78
N SER A 386 0.50 3.03 -33.60
CA SER A 386 -0.58 2.75 -34.54
C SER A 386 -1.86 2.40 -33.80
N ASN A 387 -2.93 2.04 -34.53
CA ASN A 387 -4.16 1.53 -33.89
C ASN A 387 -3.98 0.17 -33.23
N HIS A 388 -2.89 -0.52 -33.54
CA HIS A 388 -2.59 -1.88 -33.04
C HIS A 388 -1.39 -1.94 -32.10
N VAL A 389 -0.56 -0.91 -32.05
CA VAL A 389 0.68 -0.90 -31.29
C VAL A 389 0.77 0.33 -30.41
N SER A 390 0.97 0.13 -29.14
CA SER A 390 1.28 1.19 -28.17
C SER A 390 2.59 0.93 -27.45
N PHE A 391 3.38 1.99 -27.25
CA PHE A 391 4.61 2.00 -26.49
C PHE A 391 4.37 2.67 -25.14
N ASN A 392 4.89 2.05 -24.08
CA ASN A 392 4.81 2.55 -22.73
C ASN A 392 6.20 2.53 -22.10
N SER A 393 6.57 3.64 -21.47
CA SER A 393 7.83 3.80 -20.76
C SER A 393 7.57 4.48 -19.42
N THR A 394 8.10 3.92 -18.35
CA THR A 394 8.01 4.51 -17.02
C THR A 394 9.35 4.44 -16.32
N TYR A 395 9.77 5.55 -15.76
CA TYR A 395 10.94 5.66 -14.89
C TYR A 395 10.50 6.11 -13.50
N LEU A 396 10.98 5.44 -12.47
CA LEU A 396 10.78 5.81 -11.08
C LEU A 396 12.15 5.92 -10.39
N ASN A 397 12.42 7.08 -9.81
CA ASN A 397 13.52 7.28 -8.86
C ASN A 397 12.95 7.42 -7.45
N SER A 398 13.52 6.67 -6.50
CA SER A 398 13.19 6.77 -5.07
C SER A 398 14.43 7.09 -4.26
N SER A 399 14.31 8.04 -3.35
CA SER A 399 15.33 8.48 -2.42
C SER A 399 14.79 8.38 -1.01
N TYR A 400 15.47 7.65 -0.15
CA TYR A 400 15.09 7.49 1.26
C TYR A 400 16.28 7.80 2.15
N ASP A 401 16.05 8.68 3.12
CA ASP A 401 17.03 9.08 4.14
C ASP A 401 16.45 8.82 5.52
N GLU A 402 17.26 8.25 6.41
CA GLU A 402 16.94 7.96 7.81
C GLU A 402 17.99 8.56 8.72
N ASP A 403 17.56 9.18 9.80
CA ASP A 403 18.39 9.59 10.94
C ASP A 403 17.65 9.22 12.23
N MET A 404 18.23 8.38 13.07
CA MET A 404 17.57 7.90 14.27
C MET A 404 18.50 7.67 15.45
N GLN A 405 17.94 7.86 16.63
CA GLN A 405 18.42 7.37 17.91
C GLN A 405 17.29 6.59 18.55
N GLU A 406 17.54 5.36 18.96
CA GLU A 406 16.53 4.56 19.65
C GLU A 406 17.12 3.75 20.80
N HIS A 407 16.32 3.56 21.86
CA HIS A 407 16.49 2.55 22.87
C HIS A 407 15.46 1.46 22.63
N ASN A 408 15.89 0.21 22.55
CA ASN A 408 15.00 -0.92 22.34
C ASN A 408 15.54 -2.18 23.03
N GLN A 409 14.71 -3.22 23.07
CA GLN A 409 15.08 -4.52 23.61
C GLN A 409 16.18 -5.19 22.77
N ALA A 410 17.21 -5.70 23.42
CA ALA A 410 18.33 -6.42 22.79
C ALA A 410 18.03 -7.91 22.53
N ASN A 411 16.76 -8.27 22.35
CA ASN A 411 16.25 -9.63 22.12
C ASN A 411 16.61 -10.65 23.23
N ALA A 412 16.81 -10.19 24.46
CA ALA A 412 17.15 -11.02 25.60
C ALA A 412 16.63 -10.41 26.91
N TYR A 413 16.43 -11.26 27.91
CA TYR A 413 16.33 -10.83 29.30
C TYR A 413 17.74 -10.82 29.92
N VAL A 414 17.88 -10.03 30.98
CA VAL A 414 19.13 -9.96 31.77
C VAL A 414 19.37 -11.30 32.47
N LEU A 415 20.62 -11.71 32.56
CA LEU A 415 21.03 -12.89 33.32
C LEU A 415 21.53 -12.49 34.72
N ASN A 416 21.16 -13.28 35.73
CA ASN A 416 21.70 -13.18 37.05
C ASN A 416 23.14 -13.74 37.09
N ALA A 417 23.87 -13.55 38.20
CA ALA A 417 25.25 -14.01 38.37
C ALA A 417 25.42 -15.53 38.20
N ASP A 418 24.39 -16.29 38.50
CA ASP A 418 24.35 -17.75 38.34
C ASP A 418 24.01 -18.22 36.91
N SER A 419 23.83 -17.31 35.97
CA SER A 419 23.35 -17.49 34.60
C SER A 419 21.86 -17.81 34.45
N THR A 420 21.06 -17.71 35.47
CA THR A 420 19.61 -17.83 35.35
C THR A 420 19.03 -16.58 34.69
N GLN A 421 17.95 -16.74 33.90
CA GLN A 421 17.27 -15.64 33.28
C GLN A 421 16.41 -14.89 34.29
N ASN A 422 16.52 -13.56 34.33
CA ASN A 422 15.62 -12.70 35.08
C ASN A 422 14.43 -12.34 34.20
N ASN A 423 13.28 -12.93 34.46
CA ASN A 423 12.08 -12.81 33.62
C ASN A 423 11.44 -11.40 33.60
N SER A 424 11.81 -10.52 34.55
CA SER A 424 11.27 -9.16 34.63
C SER A 424 12.19 -8.08 34.07
N ARG A 425 13.48 -8.38 33.86
CA ARG A 425 14.49 -7.40 33.44
C ARG A 425 14.85 -7.60 31.99
N VAL A 426 14.35 -6.72 31.11
CA VAL A 426 14.64 -6.77 29.65
C VAL A 426 15.99 -6.12 29.39
N MET A 427 16.89 -6.86 28.75
CA MET A 427 18.16 -6.31 28.28
C MET A 427 17.92 -5.27 27.20
N MET A 428 18.43 -4.05 27.42
CA MET A 428 18.28 -2.94 26.49
C MET A 428 19.52 -2.77 25.62
N GLN A 429 19.32 -2.18 24.47
CA GLN A 429 20.34 -1.64 23.58
C GLN A 429 19.98 -0.21 23.15
N ALA A 430 21.02 0.58 22.84
CA ALA A 430 20.86 1.88 22.21
C ALA A 430 21.49 1.85 20.82
N MET A 431 20.83 2.44 19.83
CA MET A 431 21.31 2.50 18.46
C MET A 431 21.23 3.95 17.96
N VAL A 432 22.32 4.41 17.34
CA VAL A 432 22.37 5.67 16.57
C VAL A 432 22.71 5.31 15.14
N ARG A 433 21.85 5.68 14.19
CA ARG A 433 22.00 5.23 12.81
C ARG A 433 21.57 6.27 11.79
N LYS A 434 22.34 6.37 10.70
CA LYS A 434 21.97 7.12 9.49
C LYS A 434 22.06 6.20 8.28
N ARG A 435 21.05 6.21 7.41
CA ARG A 435 21.02 5.40 6.19
C ARG A 435 20.51 6.22 5.00
N HIS A 436 21.10 5.96 3.82
CA HIS A 436 20.75 6.60 2.57
C HIS A 436 20.54 5.54 1.49
N PHE A 437 19.30 5.41 1.02
CA PHE A 437 18.94 4.50 -0.08
C PHE A 437 18.60 5.26 -1.35
N ARG A 438 18.98 4.67 -2.48
CA ARG A 438 18.59 5.11 -3.82
C ARG A 438 18.08 3.93 -4.62
N ASN A 439 16.88 4.08 -5.19
CA ASN A 439 16.30 3.08 -6.06
C ASN A 439 16.00 3.70 -7.42
N ASN A 440 16.22 2.92 -8.48
CA ASN A 440 15.83 3.26 -9.83
C ASN A 440 15.04 2.10 -10.42
N SER A 441 13.91 2.39 -11.03
CA SER A 441 13.09 1.43 -11.76
C SER A 441 12.80 1.95 -13.15
N PHE A 442 13.02 1.13 -14.17
CA PHE A 442 12.58 1.36 -15.55
C PHE A 442 11.66 0.24 -15.97
N ASN A 443 10.61 0.58 -16.70
CA ASN A 443 9.72 -0.39 -17.29
C ASN A 443 9.31 0.10 -18.67
N ASN A 444 9.69 -0.64 -19.72
CA ASN A 444 9.44 -0.31 -21.11
C ASN A 444 8.78 -1.51 -21.76
N TYR A 445 7.66 -1.28 -22.44
CA TYR A 445 6.96 -2.36 -23.14
C TYR A 445 6.10 -1.86 -24.29
N LEU A 446 5.87 -2.80 -25.20
CA LEU A 446 4.93 -2.66 -26.29
C LEU A 446 3.70 -3.51 -26.01
N ASN A 447 2.52 -2.94 -26.23
CA ASN A 447 1.27 -3.69 -26.36
C ASN A 447 0.89 -3.75 -27.84
N ILE A 448 0.60 -4.96 -28.31
CA ILE A 448 0.28 -5.24 -29.71
C ILE A 448 -1.06 -5.98 -29.73
N ASP A 449 -2.08 -5.37 -30.34
CA ASP A 449 -3.42 -5.93 -30.48
C ASP A 449 -3.67 -6.29 -31.95
N PHE A 450 -4.03 -7.54 -32.24
CA PHE A 450 -4.40 -7.99 -33.58
C PHE A 450 -5.37 -9.17 -33.51
N ASN A 451 -5.93 -9.55 -34.66
CA ASN A 451 -6.82 -10.69 -34.78
C ASN A 451 -6.30 -11.68 -35.82
N THR A 452 -6.40 -12.98 -35.53
CA THR A 452 -6.24 -14.05 -36.53
C THR A 452 -7.57 -14.80 -36.64
N GLY A 453 -8.32 -14.50 -37.67
CA GLY A 453 -9.68 -14.98 -37.82
C GLY A 453 -10.58 -14.56 -36.65
N ARG A 454 -11.03 -15.53 -35.83
CA ARG A 454 -11.90 -15.30 -34.67
C ARG A 454 -11.12 -15.14 -33.35
N VAL A 455 -9.82 -15.30 -33.37
CA VAL A 455 -8.98 -15.18 -32.19
C VAL A 455 -8.47 -13.74 -32.09
N ARG A 456 -8.72 -13.10 -30.94
CA ARG A 456 -8.09 -11.81 -30.61
C ARG A 456 -6.84 -12.07 -29.80
N HIS A 457 -5.75 -11.40 -30.20
CA HIS A 457 -4.46 -11.44 -29.55
C HIS A 457 -4.15 -10.10 -28.90
N THR A 458 -3.69 -10.09 -27.66
CA THR A 458 -3.08 -8.94 -26.99
C THR A 458 -1.73 -9.40 -26.49
N VAL A 459 -0.67 -8.97 -27.20
CA VAL A 459 0.71 -9.34 -26.89
C VAL A 459 1.42 -8.20 -26.20
N LEU A 460 2.09 -8.52 -25.11
CA LEU A 460 2.94 -7.63 -24.32
C LEU A 460 4.38 -8.12 -24.45
N VAL A 461 5.28 -7.27 -24.95
CA VAL A 461 6.73 -7.52 -24.99
C VAL A 461 7.42 -6.39 -24.26
N GLY A 462 8.27 -6.72 -23.29
CA GLY A 462 8.88 -5.69 -22.48
C GLY A 462 10.23 -6.05 -21.88
N TRP A 463 10.88 -5.00 -21.44
CA TRP A 463 12.09 -5.04 -20.66
C TRP A 463 11.95 -4.11 -19.46
N ASP A 464 12.37 -4.59 -18.29
CA ASP A 464 12.44 -3.75 -17.11
C ASP A 464 13.81 -3.87 -16.41
N TYR A 465 14.12 -2.83 -15.68
CA TYR A 465 15.32 -2.73 -14.84
C TYR A 465 14.92 -2.23 -13.47
N PHE A 466 15.49 -2.80 -12.44
CA PHE A 466 15.37 -2.36 -11.07
C PHE A 466 16.74 -2.32 -10.41
N GLN A 467 17.01 -1.28 -9.64
CA GLN A 467 18.20 -1.14 -8.81
C GLN A 467 17.83 -0.59 -7.44
N THR A 468 18.42 -1.14 -6.39
CA THR A 468 18.50 -0.55 -5.06
C THR A 468 19.94 -0.46 -4.62
N ALA A 469 20.30 0.63 -3.96
CA ALA A 469 21.65 0.84 -3.44
C ALA A 469 21.59 1.51 -2.06
N LEU A 470 22.37 0.98 -1.13
CA LEU A 470 22.75 1.68 0.08
C LEU A 470 24.01 2.49 -0.21
N LEU A 471 23.95 3.78 0.03
CA LEU A 471 25.04 4.69 -0.34
C LEU A 471 26.12 4.77 0.75
N ALA A 472 27.29 5.24 0.40
CA ALA A 472 28.33 5.66 1.34
C ALA A 472 27.83 6.80 2.25
N GLY A 473 28.40 6.94 3.43
CA GLY A 473 27.95 7.91 4.46
C GLY A 473 26.88 7.32 5.41
N THR A 474 26.44 6.10 5.17
CA THR A 474 25.64 5.33 6.14
C THR A 474 26.49 4.98 7.35
N SER A 475 25.96 5.20 8.55
CA SER A 475 26.63 4.89 9.81
C SER A 475 25.68 4.22 10.79
N SER A 476 26.19 3.30 11.58
CA SER A 476 25.47 2.69 12.69
C SER A 476 26.43 2.46 13.85
N MET A 477 25.97 2.83 15.04
CA MET A 477 26.63 2.53 16.29
C MET A 477 25.62 1.90 17.21
N THR A 478 26.00 0.81 17.89
CA THR A 478 25.14 0.10 18.83
C THR A 478 25.84 -0.06 20.17
N ALA A 479 25.16 0.32 21.24
CA ALA A 479 25.57 0.00 22.59
C ALA A 479 24.68 -1.13 23.12
N LYS A 480 25.28 -2.24 23.56
CA LYS A 480 24.57 -3.44 24.06
C LYS A 480 25.46 -4.31 24.94
N GLY A 481 24.86 -5.33 25.53
CA GLY A 481 25.57 -6.36 26.32
C GLY A 481 25.96 -5.94 27.72
N TYR A 482 26.92 -6.62 28.32
CA TYR A 482 27.42 -6.42 29.67
C TYR A 482 28.74 -5.66 29.66
N LEU A 483 28.96 -4.84 30.69
CA LEU A 483 30.19 -4.08 30.89
C LEU A 483 31.28 -4.97 31.46
N LEU A 484 32.48 -4.86 30.90
CA LEU A 484 33.69 -5.48 31.43
C LEU A 484 34.55 -4.45 32.17
N LYS A 485 35.33 -4.88 33.16
CA LYS A 485 36.26 -4.00 33.93
C LYS A 485 37.33 -3.34 33.08
N ASN A 486 37.63 -3.90 31.90
CA ASN A 486 38.55 -3.33 30.93
C ASN A 486 37.96 -2.25 30.00
N GLY A 487 36.73 -1.78 30.31
CA GLY A 487 36.05 -0.77 29.54
C GLY A 487 35.39 -1.26 28.23
N LYS A 488 35.47 -2.55 27.91
CA LYS A 488 34.77 -3.17 26.75
C LYS A 488 33.40 -3.76 27.13
N THR A 489 32.68 -4.25 26.16
CA THR A 489 31.41 -4.94 26.35
C THR A 489 31.44 -6.35 25.79
N THR A 490 30.53 -7.21 26.27
CA THR A 490 30.30 -8.55 25.71
C THR A 490 28.79 -8.84 25.68
N THR A 491 28.33 -9.47 24.61
CA THR A 491 26.94 -9.96 24.53
C THR A 491 26.75 -11.35 25.10
N ARG A 492 27.85 -12.07 25.38
CA ARG A 492 27.81 -13.40 26.00
C ARG A 492 28.26 -13.30 27.44
N PHE A 493 27.39 -13.75 28.38
CA PHE A 493 27.74 -13.84 29.76
C PHE A 493 28.35 -15.23 30.08
N ASP A 494 29.49 -15.27 30.78
CA ASP A 494 30.13 -16.50 31.28
C ASP A 494 30.34 -16.34 32.78
N LYS A 495 29.51 -17.05 33.58
CA LYS A 495 29.59 -17.00 35.04
C LYS A 495 30.96 -17.42 35.63
N ARG A 496 31.71 -18.25 34.89
CA ARG A 496 33.07 -18.67 35.33
C ARG A 496 34.06 -17.52 35.31
N LYS A 497 33.74 -16.44 34.58
CA LYS A 497 34.54 -15.23 34.44
C LYS A 497 33.90 -14.02 35.11
N ILE A 498 33.08 -14.23 36.17
CA ILE A 498 32.30 -13.15 36.79
C ILE A 498 33.22 -11.99 37.23
N ASN A 499 34.44 -12.27 37.68
CA ASN A 499 35.42 -11.27 38.08
C ASN A 499 35.85 -10.28 36.98
N ASN A 500 35.58 -10.60 35.71
CA ASN A 500 35.86 -9.72 34.57
C ASN A 500 34.75 -8.69 34.32
N TYR A 501 33.59 -8.88 34.92
CA TYR A 501 32.44 -8.00 34.73
C TYR A 501 32.41 -6.87 35.76
N VAL A 502 31.84 -5.73 35.36
CA VAL A 502 31.36 -4.73 36.30
C VAL A 502 30.09 -5.28 36.90
N LEU A 503 30.00 -5.30 38.22
CA LEU A 503 28.81 -5.81 38.94
C LEU A 503 27.94 -4.65 39.41
N ASP A 504 26.66 -4.89 39.53
CA ASP A 504 25.72 -4.01 40.22
C ASP A 504 25.75 -4.24 41.75
N ALA A 505 24.92 -3.52 42.50
CA ALA A 505 24.84 -3.63 43.95
C ALA A 505 24.40 -5.02 44.45
N ASP A 506 23.67 -5.77 43.60
CA ASP A 506 23.16 -7.12 43.89
C ASP A 506 24.18 -8.21 43.49
N GLY A 507 25.37 -7.84 42.99
CA GLY A 507 26.40 -8.76 42.54
C GLY A 507 26.13 -9.34 41.11
N ASN A 508 25.15 -8.83 40.38
CA ASN A 508 24.87 -9.27 39.01
C ASN A 508 25.72 -8.50 37.99
N PRO A 509 25.95 -9.08 36.82
CA PRO A 509 26.68 -8.39 35.72
C PRO A 509 25.93 -7.16 35.25
N LYS A 510 26.56 -5.98 35.30
CA LYS A 510 25.95 -4.70 34.90
C LYS A 510 25.85 -4.61 33.39
N THR A 511 24.65 -4.26 32.90
CA THR A 511 24.42 -4.02 31.46
C THR A 511 25.01 -2.69 31.00
N ASN A 512 25.47 -2.62 29.75
CA ASN A 512 26.02 -1.40 29.15
C ASN A 512 24.93 -0.30 29.06
N VAL A 513 23.80 -0.65 28.44
CA VAL A 513 22.58 0.17 28.50
C VAL A 513 21.76 -0.31 29.68
N PRO A 514 21.27 0.56 30.56
CA PRO A 514 20.46 0.13 31.71
C PRO A 514 19.26 -0.71 31.23
N TYR A 515 19.07 -1.86 31.86
CA TYR A 515 17.93 -2.72 31.57
C TYR A 515 16.60 -2.02 31.90
N PHE A 516 15.52 -2.47 31.28
CA PHE A 516 14.17 -2.04 31.66
C PHE A 516 13.52 -3.07 32.57
N ASP A 517 13.05 -2.65 33.74
CA ASP A 517 12.30 -3.50 34.64
C ASP A 517 10.82 -3.44 34.30
N LEU A 518 10.25 -4.56 33.90
CA LEU A 518 8.83 -4.67 33.51
C LEU A 518 7.87 -4.44 34.71
N ASN A 519 8.35 -4.56 35.96
CA ASN A 519 7.58 -4.18 37.14
C ASN A 519 7.45 -2.66 37.33
N SER A 520 8.26 -1.86 36.61
CA SER A 520 8.19 -0.41 36.69
C SER A 520 6.81 0.09 36.30
N THR A 521 6.25 0.98 37.10
CA THR A 521 4.98 1.68 36.78
C THR A 521 5.20 2.90 35.89
N THR A 522 6.44 3.34 35.68
CA THR A 522 6.81 4.47 34.85
C THR A 522 7.43 4.00 33.53
N GLY A 523 7.24 4.81 32.46
CA GLY A 523 7.92 4.61 31.18
C GLY A 523 9.43 4.87 31.27
N ASN A 524 10.13 4.64 30.17
CA ASN A 524 11.57 4.85 30.07
C ASN A 524 11.85 6.37 29.96
N GLY A 525 12.49 6.96 30.95
CA GLY A 525 12.79 8.40 31.00
C GLY A 525 13.85 8.84 29.98
N MET A 526 14.36 10.07 30.15
CA MET A 526 15.51 10.57 29.39
C MET A 526 16.75 9.72 29.68
N LYS A 527 17.55 9.40 28.67
CA LYS A 527 18.77 8.60 28.78
C LYS A 527 19.98 9.40 28.30
N ASP A 528 21.02 9.36 29.11
CA ASP A 528 22.31 9.96 28.77
C ASP A 528 23.17 8.94 28.00
N ILE A 529 23.13 9.00 26.68
CA ILE A 529 23.84 8.06 25.80
C ILE A 529 25.37 8.23 25.85
N SER A 530 25.89 9.36 26.38
CA SER A 530 27.33 9.57 26.50
C SER A 530 28.01 8.59 27.49
N LYS A 531 27.21 8.00 28.36
CA LYS A 531 27.66 6.99 29.35
C LYS A 531 27.78 5.57 28.79
N TYR A 532 27.37 5.35 27.52
CA TYR A 532 27.36 4.03 26.92
C TYR A 532 28.65 3.76 26.14
N VAL A 533 29.08 2.53 26.14
CA VAL A 533 30.16 2.05 25.28
C VAL A 533 29.55 1.62 23.95
N PHE A 534 29.74 2.44 22.92
CA PHE A 534 29.26 2.15 21.58
C PHE A 534 30.28 1.32 20.79
N THR A 535 29.77 0.40 20.00
CA THR A 535 30.52 -0.31 18.95
C THR A 535 30.01 0.15 17.61
N THR A 536 30.90 0.48 16.69
CA THR A 536 30.51 0.79 15.29
C THR A 536 30.10 -0.51 14.60
N ASP A 537 28.88 -0.54 14.09
CA ASP A 537 28.40 -1.61 13.21
C ASP A 537 28.72 -1.20 11.76
N PRO A 538 29.60 -1.93 11.04
CA PRO A 538 29.88 -1.60 9.66
C PRO A 538 28.62 -1.81 8.82
N ILE A 539 28.12 -0.74 8.24
CA ILE A 539 27.07 -0.80 7.22
C ILE A 539 27.72 -0.46 5.89
N ASN A 540 28.21 -1.48 5.23
CA ASN A 540 28.93 -1.32 3.98
C ASN A 540 27.98 -0.99 2.82
N PRO A 541 28.41 -0.15 1.87
CA PRO A 541 27.63 0.12 0.67
C PRO A 541 27.34 -1.16 -0.08
N TYR A 542 26.10 -1.31 -0.55
CA TYR A 542 25.72 -2.41 -1.43
C TYR A 542 24.88 -1.91 -2.61
N ARG A 543 24.81 -2.73 -3.65
CA ARG A 543 23.97 -2.50 -4.80
C ARG A 543 23.35 -3.80 -5.28
N GLN A 544 22.05 -3.85 -5.37
CA GLN A 544 21.32 -4.93 -6.01
C GLN A 544 20.63 -4.39 -7.26
N TYR A 545 20.67 -5.15 -8.35
CA TYR A 545 19.94 -4.79 -9.56
C TYR A 545 19.45 -6.03 -10.30
N SER A 546 18.39 -5.85 -11.07
CA SER A 546 17.86 -6.89 -11.94
C SER A 546 17.48 -6.35 -13.31
N HIS A 547 17.56 -7.24 -14.31
CA HIS A 547 17.04 -7.05 -15.65
C HIS A 547 16.05 -8.16 -15.94
N GLY A 548 14.85 -7.78 -16.39
CA GLY A 548 13.85 -8.72 -16.84
C GLY A 548 13.43 -8.49 -18.28
N ILE A 549 13.49 -9.52 -19.10
CA ILE A 549 12.93 -9.53 -20.44
C ILE A 549 11.71 -10.44 -20.40
N TYR A 550 10.58 -9.97 -20.88
CA TYR A 550 9.34 -10.74 -20.78
C TYR A 550 8.45 -10.60 -22.03
N VAL A 551 7.72 -11.67 -22.28
CA VAL A 551 6.65 -11.73 -23.26
C VAL A 551 5.41 -12.31 -22.59
N GLN A 552 4.25 -11.74 -22.90
CA GLN A 552 2.97 -12.24 -22.44
C GLN A 552 1.97 -12.13 -23.58
N GLU A 553 1.14 -13.14 -23.75
CA GLU A 553 0.05 -13.13 -24.72
C GLU A 553 -1.26 -13.45 -24.02
N GLN A 554 -2.29 -12.66 -24.29
CA GLN A 554 -3.67 -12.93 -23.98
C GLN A 554 -4.42 -13.28 -25.28
N LEU A 555 -4.90 -14.51 -25.35
CA LEU A 555 -5.66 -15.05 -26.46
C LEU A 555 -7.13 -15.10 -26.07
N LYS A 556 -8.03 -14.54 -26.89
CA LYS A 556 -9.47 -14.62 -26.65
C LYS A 556 -10.19 -15.20 -27.85
N TYR A 557 -10.89 -16.33 -27.59
CA TYR A 557 -11.73 -17.00 -28.56
C TYR A 557 -13.11 -17.31 -27.94
N GLY A 558 -14.12 -16.59 -28.40
CA GLY A 558 -15.46 -16.72 -27.86
C GLY A 558 -15.51 -16.54 -26.33
N ARG A 559 -15.80 -17.60 -25.58
CA ARG A 559 -15.89 -17.61 -24.11
C ARG A 559 -14.57 -17.95 -23.42
N LEU A 560 -13.59 -18.46 -24.16
CA LEU A 560 -12.29 -18.86 -23.64
C LEU A 560 -11.30 -17.69 -23.77
N GLN A 561 -10.56 -17.44 -22.71
CA GLN A 561 -9.40 -16.56 -22.71
C GLN A 561 -8.22 -17.30 -22.07
N LEU A 562 -7.07 -17.30 -22.77
CA LEU A 562 -5.82 -17.87 -22.29
C LEU A 562 -4.82 -16.74 -22.05
N LEU A 563 -4.00 -16.90 -21.03
CA LEU A 563 -2.88 -16.02 -20.72
C LEU A 563 -1.63 -16.89 -20.64
N LEU A 564 -0.67 -16.60 -21.50
CA LEU A 564 0.64 -17.23 -21.55
C LEU A 564 1.70 -16.17 -21.29
N GLY A 565 2.61 -16.42 -20.38
CA GLY A 565 3.68 -15.48 -20.06
C GLY A 565 5.00 -16.20 -19.80
N LEU A 566 6.08 -15.56 -20.21
CA LEU A 566 7.44 -16.02 -19.97
C LEU A 566 8.34 -14.84 -19.66
N ARG A 567 9.14 -14.96 -18.61
CA ARG A 567 10.13 -13.96 -18.22
C ARG A 567 11.49 -14.61 -17.98
N GLN A 568 12.53 -14.00 -18.53
CA GLN A 568 13.91 -14.27 -18.16
C GLN A 568 14.36 -13.16 -17.21
N GLU A 569 14.75 -13.54 -16.00
CA GLU A 569 15.27 -12.63 -14.97
C GLU A 569 16.77 -12.84 -14.79
N PHE A 570 17.49 -11.74 -14.64
CA PHE A 570 18.91 -11.70 -14.24
C PHE A 570 19.02 -10.80 -13.02
N PHE A 571 19.48 -11.33 -11.90
CA PHE A 571 19.63 -10.60 -10.65
C PHE A 571 21.09 -10.60 -10.21
N THR A 572 21.62 -9.45 -9.85
CA THR A 572 22.98 -9.29 -9.33
C THR A 572 22.95 -8.56 -8.00
N ASP A 573 23.62 -9.12 -7.01
CA ASP A 573 23.84 -8.55 -5.69
C ASP A 573 25.34 -8.27 -5.51
N ILE A 574 25.69 -7.04 -5.14
CA ILE A 574 27.07 -6.57 -4.92
C ILE A 574 27.17 -6.08 -3.48
N LEU A 575 27.95 -6.78 -2.68
CA LEU A 575 28.28 -6.41 -1.31
C LEU A 575 29.59 -5.64 -1.25
N ASN A 576 29.77 -4.83 -0.19
CA ASN A 576 31.00 -4.08 0.08
C ASN A 576 31.43 -3.24 -1.13
N ARG A 577 30.44 -2.64 -1.78
CA ARG A 577 30.65 -1.97 -3.07
C ARG A 577 31.71 -0.88 -2.96
N ARG A 578 32.73 -0.96 -3.83
CA ARG A 578 33.93 -0.10 -3.88
C ARG A 578 34.84 -0.22 -2.66
N LEU A 579 34.73 -1.29 -1.91
CA LEU A 579 35.68 -1.66 -0.87
C LEU A 579 36.62 -2.79 -1.39
N ALA A 580 37.69 -3.04 -0.68
CA ALA A 580 38.69 -4.04 -1.07
C ALA A 580 38.13 -5.49 -1.11
N ASP A 581 37.11 -5.74 -0.31
CA ASP A 581 36.43 -7.03 -0.18
C ASP A 581 35.09 -7.07 -0.92
N GLU A 582 34.95 -6.26 -2.01
CA GLU A 582 33.73 -6.30 -2.85
C GLU A 582 33.49 -7.74 -3.35
N SER A 583 32.29 -8.24 -3.10
CA SER A 583 31.83 -9.52 -3.63
C SER A 583 30.57 -9.38 -4.46
N ARG A 584 30.41 -10.27 -5.47
CA ARG A 584 29.30 -10.23 -6.40
C ARG A 584 28.72 -11.62 -6.60
N ALA A 585 27.38 -11.73 -6.50
CA ALA A 585 26.63 -12.92 -6.85
C ALA A 585 25.60 -12.61 -7.93
N THR A 586 25.60 -13.37 -9.02
CA THR A 586 24.59 -13.23 -10.10
C THR A 586 23.79 -14.53 -10.19
N GLN A 587 22.49 -14.39 -10.26
CA GLN A 587 21.54 -15.50 -10.35
C GLN A 587 20.53 -15.19 -11.47
N HIS A 588 20.00 -16.22 -12.08
CA HIS A 588 19.01 -16.08 -13.16
C HIS A 588 17.87 -17.09 -13.00
N ALA A 589 16.73 -16.78 -13.57
CA ALA A 589 15.57 -17.66 -13.57
C ALA A 589 14.68 -17.45 -14.79
N LEU A 590 14.18 -18.58 -15.34
CA LEU A 590 13.11 -18.57 -16.32
C LEU A 590 11.78 -18.80 -15.60
N ILE A 591 10.85 -17.85 -15.76
CA ILE A 591 9.65 -17.74 -14.96
C ILE A 591 8.42 -17.83 -15.89
N PRO A 592 7.80 -19.01 -16.04
CA PRO A 592 6.59 -19.21 -16.81
C PRO A 592 5.34 -18.84 -16.01
N ARG A 593 4.30 -18.44 -16.74
CA ARG A 593 2.95 -18.18 -16.24
C ARG A 593 1.95 -18.68 -17.28
N VAL A 594 0.96 -19.46 -16.82
CA VAL A 594 -0.13 -19.96 -17.66
C VAL A 594 -1.44 -19.78 -16.92
N GLY A 595 -2.45 -19.25 -17.60
CA GLY A 595 -3.78 -19.07 -17.02
C GLY A 595 -4.87 -19.19 -18.07
N ALA A 596 -6.03 -19.63 -17.64
CA ALA A 596 -7.22 -19.73 -18.47
C ALA A 596 -8.43 -19.14 -17.75
N VAL A 597 -9.29 -18.46 -18.50
CA VAL A 597 -10.59 -17.96 -18.03
C VAL A 597 -11.66 -18.43 -18.99
N VAL A 598 -12.73 -19.00 -18.46
CA VAL A 598 -13.91 -19.40 -19.23
C VAL A 598 -15.12 -18.62 -18.74
N ALA A 599 -15.73 -17.83 -19.62
CA ALA A 599 -16.97 -17.13 -19.33
C ALA A 599 -18.15 -18.11 -19.44
N LEU A 600 -18.70 -18.55 -18.30
CA LEU A 600 -19.90 -19.38 -18.27
C LEU A 600 -21.11 -18.62 -18.81
N ASN A 601 -21.23 -17.36 -18.40
CA ASN A 601 -22.22 -16.41 -18.90
C ASN A 601 -21.68 -14.95 -18.78
N LYS A 602 -22.54 -13.94 -18.97
CA LYS A 602 -22.14 -12.52 -18.86
C LYS A 602 -21.72 -12.09 -17.45
N ALA A 603 -22.18 -12.79 -16.42
CA ALA A 603 -21.94 -12.47 -15.03
C ALA A 603 -20.83 -13.32 -14.40
N ILE A 604 -20.62 -14.57 -14.81
CA ILE A 604 -19.79 -15.56 -14.12
C ILE A 604 -18.67 -16.04 -15.02
N ASN A 605 -17.44 -15.91 -14.54
CA ASN A 605 -16.23 -16.51 -15.11
C ASN A 605 -15.64 -17.52 -14.13
N VAL A 606 -15.13 -18.63 -14.65
CA VAL A 606 -14.25 -19.55 -13.91
C VAL A 606 -12.83 -19.43 -14.46
N TYR A 607 -11.85 -19.61 -13.60
CA TYR A 607 -10.45 -19.53 -14.02
C TYR A 607 -9.58 -20.57 -13.33
N GLY A 608 -8.44 -20.85 -13.97
CA GLY A 608 -7.34 -21.60 -13.40
C GLY A 608 -6.01 -20.96 -13.79
N THR A 609 -5.01 -21.02 -12.92
CA THR A 609 -3.69 -20.51 -13.19
C THR A 609 -2.60 -21.35 -12.55
N TRP A 610 -1.47 -21.39 -13.24
CA TRP A 610 -0.20 -21.91 -12.76
C TRP A 610 0.89 -20.88 -12.99
N VAL A 611 1.61 -20.50 -11.92
CA VAL A 611 2.64 -19.46 -11.94
C VAL A 611 3.83 -19.89 -11.13
N LYS A 612 5.04 -19.71 -11.68
CA LYS A 612 6.28 -19.80 -10.91
C LYS A 612 6.74 -18.45 -10.39
N GLY A 613 7.48 -18.47 -9.28
CA GLY A 613 8.12 -17.31 -8.68
C GLY A 613 9.58 -17.57 -8.37
N PHE A 614 10.31 -16.50 -8.12
CA PHE A 614 11.76 -16.49 -7.92
C PHE A 614 12.12 -15.50 -6.81
N GLU A 615 12.96 -15.94 -5.86
CA GLU A 615 13.65 -15.10 -4.89
C GLU A 615 15.15 -15.47 -4.88
N PRO A 616 16.06 -14.50 -5.09
CA PRO A 616 17.49 -14.78 -5.12
C PRO A 616 18.03 -15.04 -3.71
N GLN A 617 19.05 -15.90 -3.60
CA GLN A 617 19.82 -16.05 -2.38
C GLN A 617 20.73 -14.83 -2.16
N ALA A 618 20.95 -14.46 -0.90
CA ALA A 618 21.80 -13.31 -0.57
C ALA A 618 23.27 -13.54 -0.98
N ALA A 619 23.91 -12.51 -1.50
CA ALA A 619 25.33 -12.60 -1.89
C ALA A 619 26.25 -12.96 -0.73
N SER A 620 25.91 -12.54 0.52
CA SER A 620 26.65 -12.91 1.73
C SER A 620 26.71 -14.43 1.99
N ILE A 621 25.68 -15.15 1.56
CA ILE A 621 25.61 -16.61 1.66
C ILE A 621 26.34 -17.24 0.47
N GLN A 622 26.15 -16.68 -0.73
CA GLN A 622 26.73 -17.19 -1.95
C GLN A 622 28.26 -17.08 -2.00
N SER A 623 28.84 -16.08 -1.35
CA SER A 623 30.29 -15.80 -1.35
C SER A 623 31.01 -16.30 -0.11
N ASP A 624 30.33 -16.86 0.88
CA ASP A 624 30.97 -17.45 2.07
C ASP A 624 31.33 -18.93 1.81
N PRO A 625 32.62 -19.29 1.76
CA PRO A 625 33.04 -20.66 1.50
C PRO A 625 32.60 -21.67 2.59
N ASN A 626 32.27 -21.20 3.79
CA ASN A 626 31.85 -22.07 4.88
C ASN A 626 30.38 -22.51 4.75
N THR A 627 29.57 -21.86 3.90
CA THR A 627 28.17 -22.19 3.78
C THR A 627 27.86 -23.39 2.87
N GLY A 628 28.83 -23.83 2.07
CA GLY A 628 28.67 -24.95 1.13
C GLY A 628 27.96 -24.56 -0.19
N GLY A 629 27.83 -23.24 -0.46
CA GLY A 629 27.32 -22.75 -1.75
C GLY A 629 28.23 -23.02 -2.95
N PRO A 630 27.85 -22.59 -4.18
CA PRO A 630 26.70 -21.71 -4.47
C PRO A 630 25.34 -22.43 -4.44
N PHE A 631 24.31 -21.71 -4.01
CA PHE A 631 22.93 -22.21 -3.91
C PHE A 631 22.04 -21.70 -5.03
N SER A 632 21.10 -22.52 -5.47
CA SER A 632 20.05 -22.10 -6.38
C SER A 632 19.12 -21.06 -5.74
N PRO A 633 18.48 -20.19 -6.52
CA PRO A 633 17.44 -19.31 -6.01
C PRO A 633 16.30 -20.09 -5.33
N GLU A 634 15.64 -19.47 -4.37
CA GLU A 634 14.38 -19.99 -3.87
C GLU A 634 13.33 -19.89 -4.98
N GLN A 635 12.54 -20.94 -5.13
CA GLN A 635 11.47 -21.03 -6.13
C GLN A 635 10.12 -21.17 -5.45
N SER A 636 9.13 -20.50 -5.98
CA SER A 636 7.75 -20.69 -5.57
C SER A 636 6.88 -21.11 -6.74
N GLN A 637 5.79 -21.80 -6.45
CA GLN A 637 4.84 -22.27 -7.43
C GLN A 637 3.42 -22.13 -6.86
N LEU A 638 2.55 -21.48 -7.63
CA LEU A 638 1.13 -21.35 -7.33
C LEU A 638 0.33 -22.17 -8.33
N LEU A 639 -0.58 -23.00 -7.80
CA LEU A 639 -1.72 -23.54 -8.51
C LEU A 639 -2.98 -22.94 -7.89
N GLU A 640 -3.81 -22.27 -8.70
CA GLU A 640 -5.01 -21.61 -8.22
C GLU A 640 -6.16 -21.84 -9.19
N MET A 641 -7.35 -22.06 -8.65
CA MET A 641 -8.61 -22.06 -9.41
C MET A 641 -9.64 -21.22 -8.69
N GLY A 642 -10.56 -20.64 -9.44
CA GLY A 642 -11.57 -19.81 -8.79
C GLY A 642 -12.71 -19.37 -9.71
N ILE A 643 -13.63 -18.65 -9.09
CA ILE A 643 -14.82 -18.08 -9.72
C ILE A 643 -14.81 -16.57 -9.48
N LYS A 644 -15.12 -15.82 -10.53
CA LYS A 644 -15.34 -14.39 -10.46
C LYS A 644 -16.70 -14.05 -11.05
N SER A 645 -17.48 -13.26 -10.31
CA SER A 645 -18.84 -12.95 -10.74
C SER A 645 -19.25 -11.54 -10.43
N ASP A 646 -20.15 -11.00 -11.25
CA ASP A 646 -20.76 -9.67 -11.10
C ASP A 646 -22.26 -9.81 -10.94
N TRP A 647 -22.83 -9.14 -9.92
CA TRP A 647 -24.23 -9.19 -9.54
C TRP A 647 -24.84 -7.80 -9.47
N PHE A 648 -26.19 -7.70 -9.44
CA PHE A 648 -26.94 -6.44 -9.32
C PHE A 648 -26.50 -5.40 -10.36
N ASP A 649 -26.62 -5.74 -11.65
CA ASP A 649 -26.20 -4.91 -12.78
C ASP A 649 -24.72 -4.49 -12.69
N ARG A 650 -23.87 -5.43 -12.29
CA ARG A 650 -22.43 -5.28 -12.10
C ARG A 650 -22.02 -4.34 -10.98
N ARG A 651 -22.92 -3.98 -10.06
CA ARG A 651 -22.60 -3.14 -8.89
C ARG A 651 -21.85 -3.91 -7.80
N LEU A 652 -22.05 -5.22 -7.70
CA LEU A 652 -21.38 -6.08 -6.71
C LEU A 652 -20.50 -7.10 -7.43
N SER A 653 -19.26 -7.26 -6.95
CA SER A 653 -18.36 -8.34 -7.41
C SER A 653 -18.14 -9.37 -6.31
N LEU A 654 -18.01 -10.64 -6.72
CA LEU A 654 -17.60 -11.75 -5.88
C LEU A 654 -16.43 -12.46 -6.56
N THR A 655 -15.39 -12.73 -5.79
CA THR A 655 -14.28 -13.62 -6.17
C THR A 655 -14.14 -14.70 -5.11
N ALA A 656 -14.10 -15.96 -5.53
CA ALA A 656 -13.76 -17.09 -4.67
C ALA A 656 -12.60 -17.85 -5.31
N ALA A 657 -11.59 -18.23 -4.51
CA ALA A 657 -10.39 -18.90 -4.98
C ALA A 657 -9.97 -20.04 -4.05
N LEU A 658 -9.51 -21.14 -4.65
CA LEU A 658 -8.78 -22.22 -4.00
C LEU A 658 -7.33 -22.12 -4.45
N PHE A 659 -6.39 -22.18 -3.52
CA PHE A 659 -4.97 -22.08 -3.85
C PHE A 659 -4.13 -23.14 -3.17
N HIS A 660 -3.06 -23.52 -3.86
CA HIS A 660 -1.94 -24.31 -3.36
C HIS A 660 -0.65 -23.63 -3.77
N LEU A 661 0.10 -23.14 -2.79
CA LEU A 661 1.33 -22.36 -2.96
C LEU A 661 2.46 -23.11 -2.27
N THR A 662 3.53 -23.41 -3.02
CA THR A 662 4.73 -24.08 -2.51
C THR A 662 5.93 -23.16 -2.67
N LYS A 663 6.81 -23.12 -1.69
CA LYS A 663 8.13 -22.51 -1.76
C LYS A 663 9.18 -23.57 -1.48
N ASN A 664 10.16 -23.70 -2.37
CA ASN A 664 11.23 -24.67 -2.32
C ASN A 664 12.61 -24.00 -2.27
N ASN A 665 13.64 -24.79 -2.04
CA ASN A 665 15.03 -24.35 -2.00
C ASN A 665 15.34 -23.40 -0.82
N THR A 666 14.58 -23.49 0.26
CA THR A 666 14.90 -22.76 1.50
C THR A 666 16.11 -23.37 2.16
N LEU A 667 17.04 -22.50 2.63
CA LEU A 667 18.27 -22.92 3.27
C LEU A 667 18.04 -23.24 4.75
N TYR A 668 18.55 -24.38 5.19
CA TYR A 668 18.60 -24.83 6.59
C TYR A 668 20.02 -25.17 6.98
N ASN A 669 20.36 -25.05 8.26
CA ASN A 669 21.64 -25.47 8.78
C ASN A 669 21.77 -26.99 8.67
N ALA A 670 22.93 -27.49 8.18
CA ALA A 670 23.17 -28.92 7.98
C ALA A 670 23.34 -29.70 9.28
N GLY A 671 23.52 -29.00 10.42
CA GLY A 671 23.79 -29.61 11.73
C GLY A 671 25.17 -30.30 11.81
N ASP A 672 26.10 -29.93 10.93
CA ASP A 672 27.45 -30.48 10.92
C ASP A 672 28.29 -29.93 12.08
N ALA A 673 28.78 -30.82 12.93
CA ALA A 673 29.56 -30.43 14.10
C ALA A 673 30.97 -29.85 13.73
N GLY A 674 31.51 -30.23 12.58
CA GLY A 674 32.78 -29.74 12.09
C GLY A 674 32.68 -28.40 11.35
N ASN A 675 31.53 -28.12 10.78
CA ASN A 675 31.23 -26.83 10.13
C ASN A 675 29.81 -26.33 10.51
N PRO A 676 29.68 -25.59 11.60
CA PRO A 676 28.37 -25.11 12.06
C PRO A 676 27.70 -24.07 11.14
N ASN A 677 28.42 -23.57 10.13
CA ASN A 677 27.89 -22.63 9.13
C ASN A 677 27.38 -23.34 7.86
N LEU A 678 27.61 -24.64 7.73
CA LEU A 678 27.20 -25.42 6.57
C LEU A 678 25.66 -25.39 6.42
N LEU A 679 25.19 -25.05 5.22
CA LEU A 679 23.78 -24.98 4.86
C LEU A 679 23.42 -26.10 3.87
N MET A 680 22.19 -26.54 3.95
CA MET A 680 21.55 -27.46 3.01
C MET A 680 20.31 -26.79 2.38
N GLN A 681 20.17 -26.95 1.06
CA GLN A 681 19.07 -26.38 0.31
C GLN A 681 17.94 -27.41 0.13
N VAL A 682 17.27 -27.73 1.21
CA VAL A 682 16.25 -28.81 1.27
C VAL A 682 14.87 -28.33 1.74
N GLY A 683 14.75 -27.11 2.22
CA GLY A 683 13.52 -26.62 2.81
C GLY A 683 12.35 -26.49 1.83
N GLU A 684 11.16 -26.85 2.29
CA GLU A 684 9.89 -26.65 1.60
C GLU A 684 8.86 -26.05 2.56
N GLU A 685 8.14 -25.07 2.07
CA GLU A 685 7.04 -24.44 2.76
C GLU A 685 5.79 -24.52 1.88
N VAL A 686 4.65 -24.89 2.45
CA VAL A 686 3.40 -25.05 1.73
C VAL A 686 2.30 -24.22 2.40
N ALA A 687 1.57 -23.46 1.58
CA ALA A 687 0.35 -22.77 2.00
C ALA A 687 -0.81 -23.18 1.08
N LYS A 688 -1.92 -23.61 1.66
CA LYS A 688 -3.14 -23.96 0.94
C LYS A 688 -4.35 -23.37 1.63
N GLY A 689 -5.37 -23.05 0.85
CA GLY A 689 -6.54 -22.44 1.45
C GLY A 689 -7.65 -22.07 0.48
N VAL A 690 -8.64 -21.40 1.07
CA VAL A 690 -9.83 -20.88 0.39
C VAL A 690 -9.94 -19.40 0.70
N GLU A 691 -10.24 -18.60 -0.27
CA GLU A 691 -10.46 -17.15 -0.13
C GLU A 691 -11.76 -16.75 -0.80
N VAL A 692 -12.47 -15.81 -0.16
CA VAL A 692 -13.69 -15.18 -0.70
C VAL A 692 -13.60 -13.69 -0.48
N ASP A 693 -13.80 -12.91 -1.55
CA ASP A 693 -13.88 -11.45 -1.52
C ASP A 693 -15.18 -10.99 -2.20
N VAL A 694 -15.97 -10.19 -1.51
CA VAL A 694 -17.18 -9.54 -2.03
C VAL A 694 -17.03 -8.03 -1.83
N ALA A 695 -17.24 -7.22 -2.86
CA ALA A 695 -17.17 -5.78 -2.76
C ALA A 695 -18.11 -5.09 -3.74
N GLY A 696 -18.76 -4.01 -3.30
CA GLY A 696 -19.63 -3.19 -4.13
C GLY A 696 -20.90 -2.75 -3.43
N GLU A 697 -21.99 -2.67 -4.18
CA GLU A 697 -23.28 -2.20 -3.72
C GLU A 697 -24.37 -3.26 -3.96
N ILE A 698 -25.15 -3.56 -2.91
CA ILE A 698 -26.37 -4.36 -3.00
C ILE A 698 -27.50 -3.49 -3.56
N LEU A 699 -27.64 -2.30 -3.01
CA LEU A 699 -28.52 -1.22 -3.51
C LEU A 699 -27.69 0.06 -3.71
N PRO A 700 -28.14 1.03 -4.52
CA PRO A 700 -27.39 2.26 -4.78
C PRO A 700 -27.02 3.11 -3.55
N ASN A 701 -27.51 2.78 -2.38
CA ASN A 701 -27.22 3.44 -1.08
C ASN A 701 -26.77 2.45 -0.01
N TRP A 702 -26.54 1.18 -0.37
CA TRP A 702 -26.11 0.12 0.52
C TRP A 702 -24.85 -0.56 -0.03
N SER A 703 -23.70 -0.11 0.46
CA SER A 703 -22.38 -0.63 0.08
C SER A 703 -21.90 -1.70 1.07
N VAL A 704 -21.17 -2.70 0.59
CA VAL A 704 -20.70 -3.83 1.38
C VAL A 704 -19.32 -4.27 0.93
N VAL A 705 -18.47 -4.66 1.90
CA VAL A 705 -17.26 -5.45 1.71
C VAL A 705 -17.31 -6.64 2.67
N VAL A 706 -17.13 -7.84 2.15
CA VAL A 706 -17.03 -9.07 2.94
C VAL A 706 -15.83 -9.83 2.42
N ASN A 707 -14.96 -10.27 3.32
CA ASN A 707 -13.89 -11.17 2.95
C ASN A 707 -13.70 -12.26 4.00
N TYR A 708 -13.28 -13.41 3.54
CA TYR A 708 -12.95 -14.56 4.38
C TYR A 708 -11.77 -15.30 3.77
N ALA A 709 -10.85 -15.74 4.61
CA ALA A 709 -9.76 -16.63 4.23
C ALA A 709 -9.61 -17.78 5.24
N TYR A 710 -9.49 -18.98 4.72
CA TYR A 710 -8.90 -20.12 5.42
C TYR A 710 -7.51 -20.34 4.84
N THR A 711 -6.47 -20.34 5.70
CA THR A 711 -5.07 -20.50 5.29
C THR A 711 -4.36 -21.50 6.19
N ASP A 712 -3.95 -22.66 5.65
CA ASP A 712 -3.06 -23.61 6.32
C ASP A 712 -1.66 -23.48 5.69
N ALA A 713 -0.76 -22.80 6.39
CA ALA A 713 0.60 -22.53 5.92
C ALA A 713 1.63 -23.14 6.89
N LYS A 714 2.48 -24.04 6.37
CA LYS A 714 3.40 -24.85 7.17
C LYS A 714 4.77 -24.99 6.50
N ILE A 715 5.77 -25.28 7.34
CA ILE A 715 7.07 -25.79 6.90
C ILE A 715 6.95 -27.31 6.78
N THR A 716 7.10 -27.84 5.56
CA THR A 716 6.84 -29.25 5.22
C THR A 716 8.12 -30.05 5.01
N LYS A 717 9.27 -29.39 4.77
CA LYS A 717 10.57 -30.02 4.76
C LYS A 717 11.62 -29.13 5.41
N THR A 718 12.51 -29.77 6.14
CA THR A 718 13.70 -29.21 6.79
C THR A 718 14.87 -30.17 6.56
N ALA A 719 16.06 -29.90 7.07
CA ALA A 719 17.20 -30.81 6.91
C ALA A 719 16.92 -32.19 7.55
N THR A 720 16.20 -32.20 8.69
CA THR A 720 15.71 -33.42 9.32
C THR A 720 14.30 -33.18 9.89
N ASP A 721 13.47 -34.24 9.98
CA ASP A 721 12.14 -34.19 10.60
C ASP A 721 12.16 -33.94 12.13
N LYS A 722 13.35 -34.03 12.73
CA LYS A 722 13.60 -33.72 14.15
C LYS A 722 13.84 -32.23 14.41
N GLU A 723 13.99 -31.42 13.38
CA GLU A 723 14.20 -29.99 13.54
C GLU A 723 12.98 -29.31 14.19
N ARG A 724 13.29 -28.28 14.99
CA ARG A 724 12.27 -27.49 15.72
C ARG A 724 11.15 -26.98 14.79
N ASP A 725 11.48 -26.67 13.55
CA ASP A 725 10.61 -25.95 12.63
C ASP A 725 9.74 -26.89 11.78
N PHE A 726 10.06 -28.21 11.71
CA PHE A 726 9.32 -29.19 10.90
C PHE A 726 7.84 -29.29 11.33
N GLY A 727 6.93 -29.23 10.38
CA GLY A 727 5.48 -29.35 10.60
C GLY A 727 4.84 -28.15 11.29
N THR A 728 5.59 -27.08 11.58
CA THR A 728 5.09 -25.90 12.28
C THR A 728 4.39 -24.94 11.36
N GLN A 729 3.46 -24.14 11.94
CA GLN A 729 2.76 -23.10 11.18
C GLN A 729 3.65 -21.88 10.92
N ARG A 730 3.40 -21.23 9.80
CA ARG A 730 4.03 -19.94 9.47
C ARG A 730 3.56 -18.86 10.44
N PRO A 731 4.50 -17.98 10.92
CA PRO A 731 4.18 -16.93 11.88
C PRO A 731 3.14 -15.93 11.36
N ASN A 732 2.39 -15.35 12.29
CA ASN A 732 1.39 -14.31 12.03
C ASN A 732 0.37 -14.66 10.93
N THR A 733 0.08 -15.95 10.78
CA THR A 733 -0.89 -16.47 9.81
C THR A 733 -2.05 -17.11 10.55
N PRO A 734 -3.17 -16.41 10.73
CA PRO A 734 -4.37 -17.02 11.29
C PRO A 734 -4.93 -18.04 10.32
N ARG A 735 -5.42 -19.18 10.84
CA ARG A 735 -6.11 -20.18 10.01
C ARG A 735 -7.41 -19.64 9.44
N HIS A 736 -8.14 -18.83 10.22
CA HIS A 736 -9.37 -18.18 9.83
C HIS A 736 -9.23 -16.69 10.00
N ALA A 737 -9.47 -15.92 8.95
CA ALA A 737 -9.54 -14.48 8.96
C ALA A 737 -10.82 -14.05 8.24
N ALA A 738 -11.59 -13.16 8.85
CA ALA A 738 -12.83 -12.64 8.29
C ALA A 738 -12.94 -11.14 8.53
N ASN A 739 -13.50 -10.42 7.57
CA ASN A 739 -13.86 -9.03 7.76
C ASN A 739 -15.15 -8.72 7.01
N VAL A 740 -16.01 -7.96 7.66
CA VAL A 740 -17.25 -7.44 7.09
C VAL A 740 -17.27 -5.94 7.36
N TRP A 741 -17.61 -5.17 6.35
CA TRP A 741 -17.93 -3.76 6.47
C TRP A 741 -19.16 -3.45 5.63
N THR A 742 -20.14 -2.75 6.20
CA THR A 742 -21.32 -2.32 5.48
C THR A 742 -21.65 -0.86 5.78
N LYS A 743 -22.15 -0.13 4.79
CA LYS A 743 -22.57 1.26 4.88
C LYS A 743 -23.92 1.44 4.23
N TYR A 744 -24.84 2.07 4.95
CA TYR A 744 -26.18 2.41 4.45
C TYR A 744 -26.44 3.91 4.59
N ILE A 745 -26.99 4.56 3.56
CA ILE A 745 -27.33 5.99 3.54
C ILE A 745 -28.83 6.16 3.36
N LEU A 746 -29.46 6.91 4.25
CA LEU A 746 -30.87 7.25 4.16
C LEU A 746 -31.10 8.24 3.01
N ARG A 747 -32.03 7.92 2.10
CA ARG A 747 -32.31 8.74 0.91
C ARG A 747 -33.55 9.64 1.04
N HIS A 748 -34.41 9.35 1.99
CA HIS A 748 -35.72 10.02 2.15
C HIS A 748 -35.94 10.44 3.60
N GLY A 749 -36.93 11.33 3.82
CA GLY A 749 -37.33 11.81 5.14
C GLY A 749 -36.39 12.89 5.73
N ALA A 750 -36.69 13.26 7.00
CA ALA A 750 -35.96 14.31 7.72
C ALA A 750 -34.48 14.00 7.95
N LEU A 751 -34.10 12.72 7.97
CA LEU A 751 -32.73 12.23 8.15
C LEU A 751 -32.04 11.90 6.81
N ARG A 752 -32.52 12.42 5.70
CA ARG A 752 -31.90 12.28 4.39
C ARG A 752 -30.42 12.63 4.46
N ASN A 753 -29.55 11.82 3.80
CA ASN A 753 -28.08 11.92 3.77
C ASN A 753 -27.39 11.54 5.10
N LEU A 754 -28.11 11.08 6.13
CA LEU A 754 -27.53 10.41 7.26
C LEU A 754 -27.12 8.99 6.84
N GLY A 755 -25.89 8.59 7.15
CA GLY A 755 -25.36 7.27 6.84
C GLY A 755 -24.83 6.58 8.09
N PHE A 756 -24.86 5.25 8.07
CA PHE A 756 -24.36 4.38 9.13
C PHE A 756 -23.40 3.39 8.54
N GLY A 757 -22.25 3.24 9.15
CA GLY A 757 -21.26 2.21 8.85
C GLY A 757 -21.07 1.27 10.04
N ILE A 758 -20.96 -0.01 9.80
CA ILE A 758 -20.64 -1.01 10.83
C ILE A 758 -19.74 -2.08 10.22
N GLY A 759 -18.77 -2.55 11.00
CA GLY A 759 -17.86 -3.60 10.54
C GLY A 759 -17.32 -4.45 11.66
N VAL A 760 -17.01 -5.70 11.32
CA VAL A 760 -16.37 -6.66 12.22
C VAL A 760 -15.13 -7.21 11.54
N ASN A 761 -13.99 -7.18 12.25
CA ASN A 761 -12.77 -7.86 11.84
C ASN A 761 -12.43 -8.96 12.85
N ALA A 762 -12.25 -10.19 12.38
CA ALA A 762 -12.01 -11.36 13.21
C ALA A 762 -10.84 -12.20 12.66
N ASN A 763 -9.96 -12.63 13.56
CA ASN A 763 -8.87 -13.54 13.27
C ASN A 763 -8.81 -14.66 14.32
N SER A 764 -8.53 -15.89 13.88
CA SER A 764 -8.21 -16.99 14.81
C SER A 764 -6.85 -16.79 15.48
N GLU A 765 -6.53 -17.63 16.46
CA GLU A 765 -5.19 -17.65 17.08
C GLU A 765 -4.09 -17.85 16.04
N ARG A 766 -2.87 -17.36 16.33
CA ARG A 766 -1.70 -17.48 15.48
C ARG A 766 -0.40 -17.44 16.27
N TYR A 767 0.63 -18.02 15.70
CA TYR A 767 1.97 -18.06 16.29
C TYR A 767 2.77 -16.81 15.94
N GLY A 768 3.55 -16.30 16.91
CA GLY A 768 4.42 -15.14 16.69
C GLY A 768 5.72 -15.49 15.98
N GLN A 769 6.21 -16.72 16.14
CA GLN A 769 7.44 -17.21 15.53
C GLN A 769 7.31 -18.68 15.10
N VAL A 770 8.25 -19.13 14.28
CA VAL A 770 8.36 -20.54 13.90
C VAL A 770 8.69 -21.37 15.13
N GLY A 771 8.06 -22.53 15.28
CA GLY A 771 8.31 -23.45 16.37
C GLY A 771 7.04 -24.14 16.89
N LYS A 772 7.24 -25.14 17.75
CA LYS A 772 6.12 -25.83 18.39
C LYS A 772 5.41 -24.91 19.39
N ARG A 773 4.10 -25.13 19.61
CA ARG A 773 3.26 -24.31 20.49
C ARG A 773 3.87 -24.04 21.87
N ALA A 774 4.51 -25.04 22.46
CA ALA A 774 5.13 -24.91 23.79
C ALA A 774 6.32 -23.93 23.86
N ASN A 775 6.94 -23.65 22.70
CA ASN A 775 8.18 -22.87 22.62
C ASN A 775 7.99 -21.55 21.85
N THR A 776 6.74 -21.17 21.55
CA THR A 776 6.44 -19.95 20.81
C THR A 776 5.36 -19.15 21.51
N ILE A 777 5.34 -17.83 21.26
CA ILE A 777 4.23 -17.01 21.71
C ILE A 777 3.02 -17.27 20.82
N VAL A 778 1.85 -17.41 21.43
CA VAL A 778 0.57 -17.60 20.74
C VAL A 778 -0.29 -16.38 20.96
N TYR A 779 -0.59 -15.65 19.90
CA TYR A 779 -1.54 -14.53 19.96
C TYR A 779 -2.96 -15.05 19.90
N PRO A 780 -3.83 -14.71 20.87
CA PRO A 780 -5.21 -15.13 20.92
C PRO A 780 -5.99 -14.69 19.70
N GLY A 781 -7.03 -15.44 19.34
CA GLY A 781 -8.01 -15.01 18.36
C GLY A 781 -8.81 -13.80 18.88
N TYR A 782 -9.26 -12.97 17.97
CA TYR A 782 -10.05 -11.78 18.30
C TYR A 782 -11.16 -11.52 17.29
N ALA A 783 -12.16 -10.77 17.73
CA ALA A 783 -13.12 -10.09 16.89
C ALA A 783 -13.30 -8.66 17.43
N ILE A 784 -13.14 -7.67 16.58
CA ILE A 784 -13.31 -6.25 16.92
C ILE A 784 -14.43 -5.63 16.11
N LEU A 785 -15.22 -4.80 16.76
CA LEU A 785 -16.34 -4.08 16.19
C LEU A 785 -15.92 -2.65 15.88
N ASN A 786 -16.23 -2.17 14.66
CA ASN A 786 -16.01 -0.80 14.22
C ASN A 786 -17.35 -0.19 13.81
N ALA A 787 -17.53 1.11 14.02
CA ALA A 787 -18.74 1.83 13.64
C ALA A 787 -18.41 3.19 13.03
N ALA A 788 -19.31 3.72 12.21
CA ALA A 788 -19.19 5.05 11.67
C ALA A 788 -20.56 5.70 11.46
N LEU A 789 -20.60 7.03 11.60
CA LEU A 789 -21.74 7.87 11.25
C LEU A 789 -21.29 8.87 10.19
N TYR A 790 -22.16 9.15 9.23
CA TYR A 790 -21.91 10.09 8.14
C TYR A 790 -23.09 11.04 8.02
N TYR A 791 -22.80 12.30 7.79
CA TYR A 791 -23.85 13.27 7.47
C TYR A 791 -23.35 14.25 6.41
N ARG A 792 -24.09 14.36 5.30
CA ARG A 792 -23.74 15.27 4.21
C ARG A 792 -24.74 16.42 4.13
N VAL A 793 -24.20 17.64 4.25
CA VAL A 793 -24.96 18.89 4.10
C VAL A 793 -24.28 19.73 3.03
N ARG A 794 -24.93 19.94 1.88
CA ARG A 794 -24.39 20.70 0.74
C ARG A 794 -22.97 20.19 0.38
N SER A 795 -21.99 21.08 0.42
CA SER A 795 -20.58 20.81 0.13
C SER A 795 -19.79 20.21 1.30
N MET A 796 -20.41 20.08 2.48
CA MET A 796 -19.75 19.57 3.69
C MET A 796 -20.18 18.14 3.98
N GLN A 797 -19.21 17.28 4.31
CA GLN A 797 -19.44 15.95 4.85
C GLN A 797 -18.83 15.86 6.25
N LEU A 798 -19.64 15.50 7.22
CA LEU A 798 -19.22 15.19 8.58
C LEU A 798 -19.19 13.68 8.76
N GLN A 799 -18.18 13.19 9.46
CA GLN A 799 -18.01 11.77 9.71
C GLN A 799 -17.46 11.54 11.11
N LEU A 800 -18.01 10.56 11.81
CA LEU A 800 -17.53 10.07 13.10
C LEU A 800 -17.22 8.59 12.96
N ASN A 801 -15.97 8.18 13.24
CA ASN A 801 -15.54 6.78 13.25
C ASN A 801 -15.18 6.36 14.68
N ALA A 802 -15.55 5.15 15.05
CA ALA A 802 -15.13 4.48 16.28
C ALA A 802 -14.55 3.11 15.91
N ASP A 803 -13.24 2.99 15.99
CA ASP A 803 -12.52 1.73 15.80
C ASP A 803 -12.39 1.00 17.13
N ASN A 804 -12.53 -0.35 17.12
CA ASN A 804 -12.55 -1.17 18.32
C ASN A 804 -13.55 -0.68 19.39
N LEU A 805 -14.82 -0.52 18.97
CA LEU A 805 -15.89 0.09 19.77
C LEU A 805 -16.07 -0.57 21.15
N LEU A 806 -15.80 -1.88 21.27
CA LEU A 806 -15.91 -2.63 22.52
C LEU A 806 -14.62 -2.60 23.35
N ASN A 807 -13.64 -1.79 22.95
CA ASN A 807 -12.35 -1.63 23.63
C ASN A 807 -11.64 -2.95 23.98
N LYS A 808 -11.68 -3.92 23.05
CA LYS A 808 -11.07 -5.24 23.27
C LYS A 808 -9.55 -5.16 23.16
N THR A 809 -8.83 -5.76 24.10
CA THR A 809 -7.39 -5.98 23.99
C THR A 809 -7.10 -7.12 23.00
N TYR A 810 -6.23 -6.88 22.04
CA TYR A 810 -5.85 -7.83 21.01
C TYR A 810 -4.45 -7.53 20.47
N TRP A 811 -3.87 -8.45 19.70
CA TRP A 811 -2.57 -8.25 19.05
C TRP A 811 -2.71 -8.41 17.53
N VAL A 812 -2.08 -7.52 16.77
CA VAL A 812 -2.09 -7.59 15.31
C VAL A 812 -1.04 -8.56 14.77
N GLY A 813 0.02 -8.81 15.54
CA GLY A 813 1.11 -9.73 15.22
C GLY A 813 2.25 -9.62 16.21
N GLY A 814 3.43 -10.11 15.82
CA GLY A 814 4.66 -10.01 16.60
C GLY A 814 5.74 -10.98 16.15
N TYR A 815 6.87 -10.91 16.83
CA TYR A 815 8.02 -11.77 16.55
C TYR A 815 8.31 -12.75 17.69
N ASP A 816 8.23 -12.29 18.92
CA ASP A 816 8.58 -13.03 20.13
C ASP A 816 7.99 -12.35 21.39
N LYS A 817 8.33 -12.85 22.58
CA LYS A 817 7.89 -12.31 23.89
C LYS A 817 8.35 -10.86 24.14
N LEU A 818 9.38 -10.42 23.47
CA LEU A 818 9.93 -9.07 23.62
C LEU A 818 9.40 -8.09 22.57
N ARG A 819 8.72 -8.60 21.50
CA ARG A 819 8.24 -7.79 20.37
C ARG A 819 6.88 -8.26 19.89
N SER A 820 5.88 -8.08 20.72
CA SER A 820 4.48 -8.29 20.39
C SER A 820 3.82 -6.97 19.99
N PHE A 821 2.95 -6.96 18.98
CA PHE A 821 2.30 -5.74 18.50
C PHE A 821 0.82 -5.74 18.89
N PRO A 822 0.47 -5.07 20.01
CA PRO A 822 -0.92 -4.95 20.43
C PRO A 822 -1.70 -4.08 19.45
N GLY A 823 -2.98 -4.39 19.27
CA GLY A 823 -3.90 -3.55 18.50
C GLY A 823 -4.35 -2.33 19.30
N ALA A 824 -4.79 -1.28 18.60
CA ALA A 824 -5.27 -0.07 19.23
C ALA A 824 -6.52 -0.34 20.08
N PRO A 825 -6.63 0.25 21.28
CA PRO A 825 -7.87 0.27 22.07
C PRO A 825 -8.93 1.10 21.34
N LEU A 826 -10.05 1.43 21.98
CA LEU A 826 -11.07 2.29 21.42
C LEU A 826 -10.44 3.58 20.85
N PHE A 827 -10.67 3.84 19.56
CA PHE A 827 -10.15 4.99 18.87
C PHE A 827 -11.29 5.73 18.16
N ILE A 828 -11.55 6.96 18.59
CA ILE A 828 -12.63 7.79 18.02
C ILE A 828 -12.01 8.90 17.18
N LYS A 829 -12.57 9.13 15.97
CA LYS A 829 -12.16 10.18 15.03
C LYS A 829 -13.38 10.93 14.50
N ALA A 830 -13.30 12.25 14.49
CA ALA A 830 -14.27 13.12 13.83
C ALA A 830 -13.60 13.81 12.63
N THR A 831 -14.18 13.67 11.46
CA THR A 831 -13.67 14.25 10.21
C THR A 831 -14.70 15.18 9.59
N ALA A 832 -14.26 16.40 9.24
CA ALA A 832 -15.03 17.32 8.41
C ALA A 832 -14.35 17.45 7.05
N THR A 833 -15.10 17.23 5.98
CA THR A 833 -14.62 17.34 4.60
C THR A 833 -15.45 18.41 3.88
N TYR A 834 -14.78 19.41 3.32
CA TYR A 834 -15.38 20.46 2.52
C TYR A 834 -14.96 20.34 1.05
N ARG A 835 -15.93 20.41 0.15
CA ARG A 835 -15.73 20.38 -1.32
C ARG A 835 -16.22 21.69 -1.92
N PHE A 836 -15.41 22.35 -2.74
CA PHE A 836 -15.70 23.66 -3.34
C PHE A 836 -15.17 23.80 -4.77
#